data_20230f2ae8bc8d4bf043b3274d30eeba
#
_entry.id   20230f2ae8bc8d4bf043b3274d30eeba
#
_cell.length_a   1.000
_cell.length_b   1.000
_cell.length_c   1.000
_cell.angle_alpha   90.00
_cell.angle_beta   90.00
_cell.angle_gamma   90.00
#
_symmetry.space_group_name_H-M   'P 1'
#
loop_
_entity.id
_entity.type
_entity.pdbx_description
1 polymer ?
#
loop_
_entity_poly.entity_id
_entity_poly.type
_entity_poly.pdbx_seq_one_letter_code
_entity_poly.pdbx_strand_id
1 'polypeptide(L)'
;QTVYESKKTEAMSSRIVKWLAEKEKTIVYFPYAQNAFDASRGVRGFAGIKTDPRIGVFTGKNVDELSTETFNEKKRETFEKFRTGEQSIMYATKAFGMGVDIDDVQNVYHYAVSGNLCDYIQEIGRVARKPEMTGVAITDFFYNDMTYMNKLFGMSRIRQYQIKKVLEGIYDVYKSKKGARSFLISPQSFTYIFNGKGVKDEGQCINKLKTCLLMLEKDFYDKYNFKVIISRPQSVFTKAYVVIDKENESLVLNSEYGKCFRFLARGRYQERQPDGSLLSDTGDVYTLDLKQVWEQFHGNISFPQFKYWYFNDSSTSKDKIAIMPSIRKYFSPRQKVNIEARGDLLLNEIREKILADFEYIGNILYSEFGKNYFTTDDFTRVIKEKYGMTQARIIANSLFDLVDPNMTCVKRRSNDSSAKNYYLLSNGNFKEYMRKAIIKSLIVNKITKSSESSYSSYMSIANDEWSNIALKLLSIFDYISYEILGGEEPEIFIRLNDPQKVKNIVLGNTFYSNNYVNRAKQKHDRDVSVLLKFFNGLNTDKERWDYIEHYFLGYDVLCESETVVEPVSNVEMSKAIDKEKSYPTHQYKKWMDLNLFFDENDHIIVDKIAELGVTIPEYLSTVLKKSDWGNNILMSWPSKNVLICQQDTADHILSGFKKKGWIAYRIYEVDMEEISEVLK
;
A
#
# COMPACT_ATOMS: atom_id res chain seq x y z
N GLN A 1 -10.43 -0.46 24.16
CA GLN A 1 -9.36 -1.07 23.35
C GLN A 1 -8.22 -1.62 24.21
N THR A 2 -7.70 -0.86 25.17
CA THR A 2 -6.62 -1.31 26.07
C THR A 2 -7.02 -2.52 26.90
N VAL A 3 -8.27 -2.56 27.38
CA VAL A 3 -8.83 -3.70 28.14
C VAL A 3 -9.02 -4.93 27.27
N TYR A 4 -9.36 -4.74 26.01
CA TYR A 4 -9.52 -5.81 25.03
C TYR A 4 -8.18 -6.50 24.71
N GLU A 5 -7.15 -5.73 24.38
CA GLU A 5 -5.82 -6.27 24.04
C GLU A 5 -5.18 -6.99 25.23
N SER A 6 -5.34 -6.46 26.47
CA SER A 6 -4.84 -7.13 27.66
C SER A 6 -5.52 -8.47 27.90
N LYS A 7 -6.85 -8.57 27.81
CA LYS A 7 -7.57 -9.84 28.00
C LYS A 7 -7.14 -10.90 26.97
N LYS A 8 -6.97 -10.52 25.73
CA LYS A 8 -6.51 -11.43 24.68
C LYS A 8 -5.08 -11.89 24.92
N THR A 9 -4.21 -10.97 25.31
CA THR A 9 -2.82 -11.24 25.64
C THR A 9 -2.72 -12.15 26.88
N GLU A 10 -3.55 -11.96 27.89
CA GLU A 10 -3.63 -12.82 29.08
C GLU A 10 -4.06 -14.25 28.72
N ALA A 11 -5.11 -14.40 27.91
CA ALA A 11 -5.57 -15.71 27.42
C ALA A 11 -4.47 -16.44 26.66
N MET A 12 -3.80 -15.76 25.72
CA MET A 12 -2.68 -16.30 24.98
C MET A 12 -1.52 -16.68 25.90
N SER A 13 -1.15 -15.82 26.85
CA SER A 13 -0.05 -16.07 27.81
C SER A 13 -0.30 -17.32 28.64
N SER A 14 -1.50 -17.48 29.16
CA SER A 14 -1.88 -18.66 29.94
C SER A 14 -1.75 -19.95 29.13
N ARG A 15 -2.18 -19.95 27.87
CA ARG A 15 -2.05 -21.09 26.97
C ARG A 15 -0.57 -21.40 26.66
N ILE A 16 0.24 -20.38 26.38
CA ILE A 16 1.68 -20.56 26.10
C ILE A 16 2.40 -21.20 27.29
N VAL A 17 2.11 -20.74 28.52
CA VAL A 17 2.70 -21.32 29.73
C VAL A 17 2.34 -22.80 29.86
N LYS A 18 1.07 -23.17 29.59
CA LYS A 18 0.60 -24.56 29.61
C LYS A 18 1.36 -25.38 28.52
N TRP A 19 1.36 -24.97 27.27
CA TRP A 19 2.02 -25.71 26.18
C TRP A 19 3.52 -25.87 26.39
N LEU A 20 4.19 -24.86 26.96
CA LEU A 20 5.62 -24.98 27.32
C LEU A 20 5.84 -26.01 28.45
N ALA A 21 4.94 -26.10 29.44
CA ALA A 21 5.03 -27.06 30.53
C ALA A 21 4.75 -28.49 30.03
N GLU A 22 3.78 -28.66 29.15
CA GLU A 22 3.38 -29.96 28.58
C GLU A 22 4.26 -30.36 27.38
N LYS A 23 5.16 -29.50 26.94
CA LYS A 23 6.04 -29.67 25.76
C LYS A 23 5.25 -29.93 24.47
N GLU A 24 4.05 -29.38 24.40
CA GLU A 24 3.20 -29.53 23.21
C GLU A 24 3.71 -28.67 22.06
N LYS A 25 3.93 -29.32 20.89
CA LYS A 25 4.37 -28.63 19.70
C LYS A 25 3.22 -27.77 19.12
N THR A 26 3.40 -26.45 19.15
CA THR A 26 2.33 -25.48 18.87
C THR A 26 2.76 -24.43 17.87
N ILE A 27 1.89 -24.11 16.91
CA ILE A 27 2.07 -22.96 15.99
C ILE A 27 1.10 -21.87 16.43
N VAL A 28 1.61 -20.64 16.61
CA VAL A 28 0.82 -19.44 16.92
C VAL A 28 0.89 -18.50 15.73
N TYR A 29 -0.24 -18.31 15.04
CA TYR A 29 -0.32 -17.43 13.89
C TYR A 29 -0.66 -15.99 14.30
N PHE A 30 0.15 -15.05 13.79
CA PHE A 30 -0.03 -13.61 13.94
C PHE A 30 -0.33 -12.95 12.62
N PRO A 31 -1.17 -11.89 12.59
CA PRO A 31 -1.51 -11.17 11.36
C PRO A 31 -0.33 -10.40 10.78
N TYR A 32 0.60 -9.94 11.62
CA TYR A 32 1.78 -9.16 11.21
C TYR A 32 3.07 -9.74 11.78
N ALA A 33 4.15 -9.63 10.99
CA ALA A 33 5.48 -10.02 11.45
C ALA A 33 5.89 -9.27 12.73
N GLN A 34 5.58 -7.98 12.82
CA GLN A 34 5.86 -7.17 14.01
C GLN A 34 5.20 -7.74 15.27
N ASN A 35 3.95 -8.20 15.19
CA ASN A 35 3.27 -8.82 16.35
C ASN A 35 3.98 -10.09 16.82
N ALA A 36 4.44 -10.94 15.90
CA ALA A 36 5.18 -12.14 16.23
C ALA A 36 6.51 -11.82 16.97
N PHE A 37 7.24 -10.81 16.49
CA PHE A 37 8.47 -10.36 17.16
C PHE A 37 8.20 -9.67 18.49
N ASP A 38 7.19 -8.80 18.57
CA ASP A 38 6.83 -8.12 19.82
C ASP A 38 6.39 -9.13 20.88
N ALA A 39 5.62 -10.15 20.50
CA ALA A 39 5.21 -11.24 21.38
C ALA A 39 6.41 -12.07 21.86
N SER A 40 7.35 -12.41 20.98
CA SER A 40 8.56 -13.18 21.36
C SER A 40 9.47 -12.43 22.31
N ARG A 41 9.43 -11.12 22.31
CA ARG A 41 10.24 -10.22 23.15
C ARG A 41 9.49 -9.76 24.40
N GLY A 42 8.19 -10.02 24.50
CA GLY A 42 7.35 -9.54 25.60
C GLY A 42 7.26 -8.01 25.68
N VAL A 43 7.21 -7.34 24.52
CA VAL A 43 7.20 -5.86 24.42
C VAL A 43 5.91 -5.33 23.81
N ARG A 44 5.68 -4.05 23.96
CA ARG A 44 4.48 -3.33 23.45
C ARG A 44 3.18 -3.95 24.00
N GLY A 45 2.19 -4.20 23.13
CA GLY A 45 0.91 -4.82 23.51
C GLY A 45 1.02 -6.25 24.06
N PHE A 46 2.22 -6.85 24.06
CA PHE A 46 2.51 -8.20 24.53
C PHE A 46 3.31 -8.23 25.84
N ALA A 47 3.37 -7.12 26.57
CA ALA A 47 3.98 -7.08 27.89
C ALA A 47 3.27 -8.09 28.82
N GLY A 48 4.06 -8.93 29.50
CA GLY A 48 3.54 -10.02 30.36
C GLY A 48 3.44 -11.39 29.68
N ILE A 49 3.72 -11.50 28.37
CA ILE A 49 3.93 -12.80 27.74
C ILE A 49 5.30 -13.33 28.16
N LYS A 50 5.31 -14.60 28.57
CA LYS A 50 6.56 -15.28 28.93
C LYS A 50 7.48 -15.39 27.72
N THR A 51 8.68 -14.85 27.84
CA THR A 51 9.77 -15.09 26.89
C THR A 51 10.47 -16.40 27.26
N ASP A 52 10.68 -17.27 26.28
CA ASP A 52 11.31 -18.58 26.50
C ASP A 52 12.14 -18.95 25.26
N PRO A 53 13.35 -19.50 25.40
CA PRO A 53 14.20 -19.89 24.27
C PRO A 53 13.56 -21.00 23.39
N ARG A 54 12.59 -21.74 23.92
CA ARG A 54 11.83 -22.75 23.17
C ARG A 54 10.77 -22.15 22.24
N ILE A 55 10.67 -20.82 22.18
CA ILE A 55 9.77 -20.09 21.27
C ILE A 55 10.59 -19.58 20.10
N GLY A 56 10.31 -20.10 18.90
CA GLY A 56 10.88 -19.62 17.65
C GLY A 56 9.99 -18.58 16.96
N VAL A 57 10.58 -17.77 16.08
CA VAL A 57 9.84 -16.80 15.25
C VAL A 57 10.13 -17.03 13.77
N PHE A 58 9.07 -17.25 12.99
CA PHE A 58 9.16 -17.46 11.55
C PHE A 58 8.20 -16.54 10.79
N THR A 59 8.76 -15.56 10.10
CA THR A 59 7.97 -14.55 9.38
C THR A 59 8.43 -14.36 7.94
N GLY A 60 7.55 -13.83 7.08
CA GLY A 60 7.90 -13.49 5.71
C GLY A 60 8.64 -12.15 5.58
N LYS A 61 8.46 -11.25 6.57
CA LYS A 61 9.08 -9.92 6.58
C LYS A 61 10.23 -9.88 7.58
N ASN A 62 11.35 -9.32 7.14
CA ASN A 62 12.51 -9.01 7.97
C ASN A 62 12.22 -7.74 8.80
N VAL A 63 11.91 -7.92 10.08
CA VAL A 63 11.62 -6.81 11.00
C VAL A 63 12.90 -6.21 11.60
N ASP A 64 13.95 -7.01 11.71
CA ASP A 64 15.23 -6.62 12.32
C ASP A 64 16.20 -5.99 11.30
N GLU A 65 15.75 -5.76 10.07
CA GLU A 65 16.56 -5.18 8.99
C GLU A 65 17.90 -5.91 8.75
N LEU A 66 17.89 -7.22 8.95
CA LEU A 66 19.05 -8.07 8.69
C LEU A 66 19.32 -8.17 7.19
N SER A 67 20.51 -8.60 6.80
CA SER A 67 20.74 -8.98 5.41
C SER A 67 19.81 -10.13 4.99
N THR A 68 19.51 -10.23 3.72
CA THR A 68 18.62 -11.29 3.20
C THR A 68 19.15 -12.67 3.54
N GLU A 69 20.46 -12.86 3.50
CA GLU A 69 21.13 -14.13 3.79
C GLU A 69 21.02 -14.47 5.27
N THR A 70 21.41 -13.55 6.15
CA THR A 70 21.30 -13.74 7.61
C THR A 70 19.84 -13.98 8.04
N PHE A 71 18.89 -13.28 7.42
CA PHE A 71 17.48 -13.50 7.69
C PHE A 71 17.01 -14.91 7.26
N ASN A 72 17.44 -15.36 6.09
CA ASN A 72 17.10 -16.70 5.60
C ASN A 72 17.79 -17.81 6.40
N GLU A 73 19.02 -17.60 6.85
CA GLU A 73 19.72 -18.51 7.75
C GLU A 73 19.00 -18.66 9.08
N LYS A 74 18.62 -17.54 9.73
CA LYS A 74 17.82 -17.58 10.97
C LYS A 74 16.49 -18.28 10.78
N LYS A 75 15.82 -18.09 9.67
CA LYS A 75 14.57 -18.80 9.34
C LYS A 75 14.81 -20.30 9.25
N ARG A 76 15.89 -20.73 8.58
CA ARG A 76 16.25 -22.13 8.44
C ARG A 76 16.61 -22.75 9.80
N GLU A 77 17.41 -22.07 10.59
CA GLU A 77 17.77 -22.48 11.93
C GLU A 77 16.53 -22.64 12.84
N THR A 78 15.66 -21.64 12.86
CA THR A 78 14.41 -21.65 13.63
C THR A 78 13.51 -22.82 13.19
N PHE A 79 13.40 -23.04 11.87
CA PHE A 79 12.64 -24.16 11.33
C PHE A 79 13.18 -25.51 11.80
N GLU A 80 14.50 -25.73 11.72
CA GLU A 80 15.13 -26.97 12.17
C GLU A 80 14.97 -27.19 13.68
N LYS A 81 15.14 -26.17 14.50
CA LYS A 81 14.91 -26.24 15.95
C LYS A 81 13.47 -26.61 16.30
N PHE A 82 12.52 -26.09 15.57
CA PHE A 82 11.11 -26.45 15.74
C PHE A 82 10.83 -27.88 15.24
N ARG A 83 11.40 -28.27 14.09
CA ARG A 83 11.27 -29.62 13.56
C ARG A 83 11.84 -30.68 14.50
N THR A 84 13.01 -30.43 15.09
CA THR A 84 13.68 -31.37 16.03
C THR A 84 13.10 -31.35 17.43
N GLY A 85 12.21 -30.38 17.77
CA GLY A 85 11.61 -30.24 19.10
C GLY A 85 12.48 -29.47 20.12
N GLU A 86 13.62 -28.90 19.69
CA GLU A 86 14.39 -27.96 20.52
C GLU A 86 13.55 -26.72 20.84
N GLN A 87 12.79 -26.26 19.87
CA GLN A 87 11.73 -25.28 20.06
C GLN A 87 10.37 -25.98 19.96
N SER A 88 9.50 -25.76 20.94
CA SER A 88 8.16 -26.36 20.98
C SER A 88 7.06 -25.40 20.54
N ILE A 89 7.31 -24.09 20.54
CA ILE A 89 6.34 -23.10 20.09
C ILE A 89 6.94 -22.28 18.93
N MET A 90 6.14 -22.13 17.84
CA MET A 90 6.49 -21.32 16.69
C MET A 90 5.54 -20.13 16.58
N TYR A 91 6.06 -18.92 16.74
CA TYR A 91 5.35 -17.70 16.40
C TYR A 91 5.51 -17.43 14.90
N ALA A 92 4.42 -17.47 14.19
CA ALA A 92 4.44 -17.47 12.73
C ALA A 92 3.48 -16.44 12.12
N THR A 93 3.79 -16.02 10.90
CA THR A 93 2.81 -15.44 10.00
C THR A 93 2.42 -16.47 8.94
N LYS A 94 1.46 -16.16 8.07
CA LYS A 94 1.07 -17.01 6.93
C LYS A 94 2.28 -17.54 6.12
N ALA A 95 3.44 -16.89 6.20
CA ALA A 95 4.67 -17.36 5.55
C ALA A 95 5.14 -18.75 6.02
N PHE A 96 4.74 -19.19 7.21
CA PHE A 96 4.98 -20.56 7.73
C PHE A 96 3.94 -21.56 7.22
N GLY A 97 3.32 -21.29 6.10
CA GLY A 97 2.22 -22.10 5.58
C GLY A 97 2.58 -22.98 4.41
N MET A 98 3.46 -22.58 3.51
CA MET A 98 3.73 -23.28 2.26
C MET A 98 5.00 -24.12 2.34
N GLY A 99 4.90 -25.41 1.94
CA GLY A 99 6.06 -26.29 1.83
C GLY A 99 6.66 -26.79 3.16
N VAL A 100 5.98 -26.54 4.29
CA VAL A 100 6.41 -26.99 5.62
C VAL A 100 5.72 -28.31 5.93
N ASP A 101 6.50 -29.37 6.11
CA ASP A 101 6.01 -30.67 6.52
C ASP A 101 6.58 -31.01 7.90
N ILE A 102 5.70 -30.86 8.91
CA ILE A 102 5.96 -31.22 10.31
C ILE A 102 4.72 -31.96 10.77
N ASP A 103 4.89 -33.21 11.09
CA ASP A 103 3.78 -34.16 11.29
C ASP A 103 3.37 -34.32 12.77
N ASP A 104 4.10 -33.71 13.70
CA ASP A 104 3.90 -33.85 15.15
C ASP A 104 3.40 -32.58 15.84
N VAL A 105 2.77 -31.67 15.08
CA VAL A 105 2.14 -30.45 15.63
C VAL A 105 0.83 -30.83 16.30
N GLN A 106 0.66 -30.45 17.55
CA GLN A 106 -0.51 -30.76 18.38
C GLN A 106 -1.50 -29.61 18.42
N ASN A 107 -1.03 -28.36 18.42
CA ASN A 107 -1.89 -27.19 18.51
C ASN A 107 -1.59 -26.17 17.43
N VAL A 108 -2.65 -25.55 16.91
CA VAL A 108 -2.59 -24.30 16.16
C VAL A 108 -3.44 -23.25 16.87
N TYR A 109 -2.84 -22.12 17.16
CA TYR A 109 -3.52 -20.99 17.78
C TYR A 109 -3.48 -19.77 16.87
N HIS A 110 -4.65 -19.19 16.60
CA HIS A 110 -4.74 -17.94 15.86
C HIS A 110 -4.93 -16.76 16.83
N TYR A 111 -3.91 -15.89 16.90
CA TYR A 111 -4.01 -14.62 17.61
C TYR A 111 -5.04 -13.68 16.98
N ALA A 112 -5.18 -13.72 15.66
CA ALA A 112 -6.24 -13.06 14.91
C ALA A 112 -6.67 -13.94 13.75
N VAL A 113 -7.87 -13.71 13.24
CA VAL A 113 -8.41 -14.51 12.12
C VAL A 113 -7.56 -14.38 10.87
N SER A 114 -7.52 -15.45 10.08
CA SER A 114 -6.85 -15.51 8.78
C SER A 114 -7.56 -14.63 7.75
N GLY A 115 -6.92 -14.36 6.60
CA GLY A 115 -7.47 -13.51 5.56
C GLY A 115 -8.75 -14.00 4.88
N ASN A 116 -8.99 -15.31 4.88
CA ASN A 116 -10.18 -15.99 4.39
C ASN A 116 -10.27 -17.40 4.96
N LEU A 117 -11.39 -18.08 4.72
CA LEU A 117 -11.62 -19.42 5.26
C LEU A 117 -10.65 -20.47 4.69
N CYS A 118 -10.25 -20.36 3.42
CA CYS A 118 -9.25 -21.27 2.83
C CYS A 118 -7.90 -21.17 3.55
N ASP A 119 -7.44 -19.95 3.82
CA ASP A 119 -6.20 -19.72 4.56
C ASP A 119 -6.30 -20.33 5.97
N TYR A 120 -7.42 -20.08 6.65
CA TYR A 120 -7.66 -20.64 7.98
C TYR A 120 -7.58 -22.17 7.98
N ILE A 121 -8.23 -22.84 7.03
CA ILE A 121 -8.21 -24.30 6.91
C ILE A 121 -6.80 -24.82 6.58
N GLN A 122 -6.04 -24.14 5.73
CA GLN A 122 -4.66 -24.52 5.44
C GLN A 122 -3.76 -24.37 6.68
N GLU A 123 -4.00 -23.38 7.51
CA GLU A 123 -3.24 -23.13 8.73
C GLU A 123 -3.59 -24.15 9.82
N ILE A 124 -4.86 -24.46 10.05
CA ILE A 124 -5.27 -25.51 11.01
C ILE A 124 -4.93 -26.91 10.50
N GLY A 125 -4.86 -27.15 9.19
CA GLY A 125 -4.44 -28.42 8.60
C GLY A 125 -2.96 -28.79 8.85
N ARG A 126 -2.26 -28.02 9.70
CA ARG A 126 -0.91 -28.34 10.18
C ARG A 126 -0.90 -29.30 11.36
N VAL A 127 -2.01 -29.37 12.10
CA VAL A 127 -2.13 -30.27 13.25
C VAL A 127 -2.56 -31.67 12.83
N ALA A 128 -2.22 -32.66 13.67
CA ALA A 128 -2.68 -34.06 13.57
C ALA A 128 -2.47 -34.68 12.18
N ARG A 129 -1.30 -34.51 11.60
CA ARG A 129 -0.98 -35.15 10.29
C ARG A 129 -0.75 -36.65 10.38
N LYS A 130 -0.55 -37.18 11.58
CA LYS A 130 -0.47 -38.61 11.83
C LYS A 130 -1.84 -39.14 12.21
N PRO A 131 -2.26 -40.36 11.71
CA PRO A 131 -3.58 -40.91 12.01
C PRO A 131 -3.86 -41.09 13.49
N GLU A 132 -2.82 -41.26 14.30
CA GLU A 132 -2.93 -41.53 15.73
C GLU A 132 -3.02 -40.26 16.57
N MET A 133 -2.82 -39.08 15.96
CA MET A 133 -2.80 -37.80 16.64
C MET A 133 -4.14 -37.09 16.58
N THR A 134 -4.54 -36.54 17.70
CA THR A 134 -5.62 -35.55 17.76
C THR A 134 -5.01 -34.18 17.87
N GLY A 135 -5.36 -33.26 16.97
CA GLY A 135 -4.89 -31.88 17.00
C GLY A 135 -5.97 -30.91 17.42
N VAL A 136 -5.56 -29.79 17.99
CA VAL A 136 -6.49 -28.76 18.47
C VAL A 136 -6.21 -27.45 17.74
N ALA A 137 -7.25 -26.90 17.08
CA ALA A 137 -7.23 -25.58 16.49
C ALA A 137 -8.01 -24.61 17.40
N ILE A 138 -7.36 -23.53 17.83
CA ILE A 138 -7.91 -22.60 18.80
C ILE A 138 -7.86 -21.18 18.22
N THR A 139 -9.00 -20.49 18.34
CA THR A 139 -9.09 -19.06 18.04
C THR A 139 -9.91 -18.39 19.14
N ASP A 140 -9.28 -17.53 19.93
CA ASP A 140 -10.01 -16.69 20.85
C ASP A 140 -10.55 -15.49 20.05
N PHE A 141 -11.72 -15.69 19.43
CA PHE A 141 -12.30 -14.74 18.48
C PHE A 141 -12.95 -13.56 19.19
N PHE A 142 -12.57 -12.38 18.76
CA PHE A 142 -13.22 -11.13 19.15
C PHE A 142 -13.57 -10.34 17.89
N TYR A 143 -14.69 -9.63 17.91
CA TYR A 143 -15.13 -8.83 16.78
C TYR A 143 -14.05 -7.91 16.20
N ASN A 144 -13.26 -7.30 17.08
CA ASN A 144 -12.15 -6.42 16.68
C ASN A 144 -11.02 -7.16 15.92
N ASP A 145 -10.97 -8.48 15.96
CA ASP A 145 -9.98 -9.24 15.17
C ASP A 145 -10.18 -9.04 13.67
N MET A 146 -11.41 -8.79 13.25
CA MET A 146 -11.72 -8.47 11.85
C MET A 146 -11.06 -7.16 11.38
N THR A 147 -10.68 -6.28 12.29
CA THR A 147 -9.93 -5.07 11.95
C THR A 147 -8.55 -5.39 11.36
N TYR A 148 -7.96 -6.53 11.71
CA TYR A 148 -6.71 -7.00 11.11
C TYR A 148 -6.90 -7.35 9.64
N MET A 149 -7.99 -8.01 9.28
CA MET A 149 -8.34 -8.31 7.88
C MET A 149 -8.51 -7.02 7.08
N ASN A 150 -9.29 -6.07 7.61
CA ASN A 150 -9.54 -4.79 6.95
C ASN A 150 -8.26 -3.97 6.78
N LYS A 151 -7.36 -3.98 7.78
CA LYS A 151 -6.05 -3.32 7.68
C LYS A 151 -5.17 -3.97 6.62
N LEU A 152 -5.09 -5.29 6.60
CA LEU A 152 -4.32 -6.04 5.60
C LEU A 152 -4.84 -5.78 4.19
N PHE A 153 -6.16 -5.82 4.00
CA PHE A 153 -6.79 -5.47 2.75
C PHE A 153 -6.53 -4.00 2.37
N GLY A 154 -6.73 -3.07 3.29
CA GLY A 154 -6.48 -1.64 3.08
C GLY A 154 -5.04 -1.32 2.67
N MET A 155 -4.05 -2.04 3.23
CA MET A 155 -2.64 -1.90 2.85
C MET A 155 -2.36 -2.36 1.42
N SER A 156 -3.02 -3.42 0.96
CA SER A 156 -2.84 -3.98 -0.38
C SER A 156 -3.79 -3.39 -1.42
N ARG A 157 -4.92 -2.81 -0.99
CA ARG A 157 -5.98 -2.31 -1.86
C ARG A 157 -5.51 -1.18 -2.76
N ILE A 158 -5.93 -1.26 -4.03
CA ILE A 158 -5.84 -0.19 -5.01
C ILE A 158 -7.23 0.45 -5.13
N ARG A 159 -7.28 1.78 -5.26
CA ARG A 159 -8.52 2.55 -5.39
C ARG A 159 -8.68 3.12 -6.79
N GLN A 160 -9.93 3.39 -7.21
CA GLN A 160 -10.22 3.90 -8.55
C GLN A 160 -9.48 5.21 -8.86
N TYR A 161 -9.40 6.14 -7.90
CA TYR A 161 -8.67 7.39 -8.10
C TYR A 161 -7.16 7.17 -8.30
N GLN A 162 -6.57 6.14 -7.69
CA GLN A 162 -5.17 5.78 -7.88
C GLN A 162 -4.92 5.24 -9.29
N ILE A 163 -5.83 4.40 -9.80
CA ILE A 163 -5.82 3.94 -11.20
C ILE A 163 -5.84 5.13 -12.16
N LYS A 164 -6.75 6.09 -11.93
CA LYS A 164 -6.86 7.29 -12.77
C LYS A 164 -5.58 8.11 -12.72
N LYS A 165 -5.00 8.32 -11.53
CA LYS A 165 -3.78 9.10 -11.37
C LYS A 165 -2.55 8.44 -12.00
N VAL A 166 -2.47 7.11 -11.98
CA VAL A 166 -1.44 6.36 -12.71
C VAL A 166 -1.59 6.55 -14.22
N LEU A 167 -2.83 6.49 -14.75
CA LEU A 167 -3.07 6.78 -16.17
C LEU A 167 -2.68 8.20 -16.57
N GLU A 168 -2.99 9.20 -15.71
CA GLU A 168 -2.57 10.59 -15.90
C GLU A 168 -1.05 10.69 -15.98
N GLY A 169 -0.32 10.12 -15.02
CA GLY A 169 1.14 10.11 -15.01
C GLY A 169 1.75 9.43 -16.25
N ILE A 170 1.20 8.29 -16.68
CA ILE A 170 1.64 7.60 -17.90
C ILE A 170 1.40 8.48 -19.14
N TYR A 171 0.25 9.15 -19.20
CA TYR A 171 -0.07 10.05 -20.31
C TYR A 171 0.85 11.29 -20.34
N ASP A 172 1.23 11.81 -19.18
CA ASP A 172 2.19 12.93 -19.10
C ASP A 172 3.57 12.52 -19.58
N VAL A 173 4.06 11.34 -19.19
CA VAL A 173 5.32 10.80 -19.73
C VAL A 173 5.23 10.60 -21.25
N TYR A 174 4.11 10.11 -21.78
CA TYR A 174 3.87 10.01 -23.21
C TYR A 174 3.99 11.37 -23.91
N LYS A 175 3.42 12.45 -23.35
CA LYS A 175 3.55 13.80 -23.88
C LYS A 175 4.99 14.29 -23.85
N SER A 176 5.69 14.12 -22.73
CA SER A 176 7.09 14.54 -22.59
C SER A 176 8.03 13.84 -23.56
N LYS A 177 7.71 12.61 -23.94
CA LYS A 177 8.43 11.84 -24.98
C LYS A 177 7.93 12.16 -26.40
N LYS A 178 7.28 13.33 -26.61
CA LYS A 178 6.78 13.80 -27.92
C LYS A 178 5.87 12.80 -28.63
N GLY A 179 5.06 12.07 -27.88
CA GLY A 179 4.12 11.08 -28.40
C GLY A 179 4.73 9.72 -28.77
N ALA A 180 5.93 9.42 -28.33
CA ALA A 180 6.51 8.09 -28.47
C ALA A 180 5.64 7.05 -27.72
N ARG A 181 5.13 6.05 -28.46
CA ARG A 181 4.21 5.05 -27.88
C ARG A 181 4.89 4.04 -26.95
N SER A 182 6.21 3.94 -26.98
CA SER A 182 7.00 3.03 -26.15
C SER A 182 8.03 3.84 -25.38
N PHE A 183 8.02 3.70 -24.04
CA PHE A 183 8.91 4.43 -23.15
C PHE A 183 9.11 3.68 -21.84
N LEU A 184 10.06 4.13 -21.04
CA LEU A 184 10.32 3.64 -19.70
C LEU A 184 9.74 4.61 -18.67
N ILE A 185 9.23 4.07 -17.57
CA ILE A 185 8.86 4.85 -16.40
C ILE A 185 9.64 4.37 -15.18
N SER A 186 9.99 5.28 -14.28
CA SER A 186 10.54 4.95 -12.97
C SER A 186 9.39 4.69 -11.98
N PRO A 187 9.36 3.52 -11.32
CA PRO A 187 8.35 3.26 -10.31
C PRO A 187 8.33 4.29 -9.19
N GLN A 188 9.49 4.79 -8.81
CA GLN A 188 9.67 5.78 -7.73
C GLN A 188 8.88 7.07 -7.98
N SER A 189 8.74 7.48 -9.24
CA SER A 189 7.99 8.69 -9.63
C SER A 189 6.48 8.60 -9.37
N PHE A 190 5.95 7.41 -9.10
CA PHE A 190 4.53 7.15 -8.86
C PHE A 190 4.21 6.80 -7.41
N THR A 191 5.21 6.66 -6.54
CA THR A 191 5.01 6.16 -5.17
C THR A 191 4.08 7.06 -4.36
N TYR A 192 4.12 8.37 -4.57
CA TYR A 192 3.27 9.35 -3.89
C TYR A 192 1.76 9.09 -4.08
N ILE A 193 1.35 8.41 -5.17
CA ILE A 193 -0.05 8.06 -5.45
C ILE A 193 -0.58 7.03 -4.44
N PHE A 194 0.30 6.20 -3.90
CA PHE A 194 -0.03 5.06 -3.06
C PHE A 194 0.28 5.28 -1.58
N ASN A 195 0.79 6.45 -1.21
CA ASN A 195 0.97 6.81 0.19
C ASN A 195 -0.38 6.80 0.91
N GLY A 196 -0.35 6.39 2.17
CA GLY A 196 -1.57 6.34 2.99
C GLY A 196 -1.34 5.64 4.31
N LYS A 197 -2.37 5.58 5.14
CA LYS A 197 -2.32 4.95 6.46
C LYS A 197 -1.83 3.50 6.35
N GLY A 198 -0.75 3.19 7.03
CA GLY A 198 -0.13 1.86 7.04
C GLY A 198 0.83 1.56 5.88
N VAL A 199 0.96 2.44 4.89
CA VAL A 199 1.90 2.31 3.78
C VAL A 199 3.04 3.30 3.99
N LYS A 200 4.08 2.89 4.71
CA LYS A 200 5.28 3.71 4.98
C LYS A 200 6.49 3.29 4.13
N ASP A 201 6.39 2.16 3.46
CA ASP A 201 7.48 1.53 2.72
C ASP A 201 7.32 1.84 1.23
N GLU A 202 8.36 2.44 0.66
CA GLU A 202 8.41 2.76 -0.78
C GLU A 202 8.27 1.51 -1.65
N GLY A 203 8.83 0.37 -1.21
CA GLY A 203 8.66 -0.92 -1.88
C GLY A 203 7.21 -1.38 -1.96
N GLN A 204 6.39 -1.12 -0.93
CA GLN A 204 4.95 -1.40 -0.98
C GLN A 204 4.24 -0.52 -2.01
N CYS A 205 4.60 0.76 -2.10
CA CYS A 205 4.04 1.67 -3.11
C CYS A 205 4.38 1.20 -4.53
N ILE A 206 5.62 0.76 -4.75
CA ILE A 206 6.07 0.21 -6.02
C ILE A 206 5.31 -1.08 -6.39
N ASN A 207 5.07 -1.97 -5.42
CA ASN A 207 4.27 -3.18 -5.64
C ASN A 207 2.82 -2.85 -5.97
N LYS A 208 2.23 -1.83 -5.34
CA LYS A 208 0.90 -1.32 -5.71
C LYS A 208 0.86 -0.76 -7.12
N LEU A 209 1.89 -0.03 -7.56
CA LEU A 209 2.00 0.43 -8.93
C LEU A 209 2.04 -0.73 -9.92
N LYS A 210 2.89 -1.74 -9.67
CA LYS A 210 2.97 -2.94 -10.51
C LYS A 210 1.62 -3.64 -10.62
N THR A 211 0.92 -3.82 -9.50
CA THR A 211 -0.43 -4.40 -9.46
C THR A 211 -1.44 -3.52 -10.22
N CYS A 212 -1.39 -2.21 -10.05
CA CYS A 212 -2.23 -1.25 -10.76
C CYS A 212 -2.06 -1.35 -12.29
N LEU A 213 -0.83 -1.45 -12.77
CA LEU A 213 -0.52 -1.62 -14.20
C LEU A 213 -1.08 -2.94 -14.75
N LEU A 214 -0.97 -4.04 -13.98
CA LEU A 214 -1.56 -5.32 -14.37
C LEU A 214 -3.10 -5.27 -14.40
N MET A 215 -3.73 -4.61 -13.42
CA MET A 215 -5.18 -4.41 -13.39
C MET A 215 -5.64 -3.57 -14.59
N LEU A 216 -4.90 -2.52 -14.96
CA LEU A 216 -5.17 -1.71 -16.14
C LEU A 216 -5.08 -2.52 -17.43
N GLU A 217 -3.98 -3.27 -17.63
CA GLU A 217 -3.77 -4.08 -18.84
C GLU A 217 -4.88 -5.11 -19.02
N LYS A 218 -5.26 -5.81 -17.92
CA LYS A 218 -6.33 -6.81 -17.96
C LYS A 218 -7.70 -6.20 -18.19
N ASP A 219 -8.06 -5.16 -17.46
CA ASP A 219 -9.38 -4.53 -17.56
C ASP A 219 -9.60 -3.91 -18.94
N PHE A 220 -8.58 -3.31 -19.53
CA PHE A 220 -8.65 -2.82 -20.91
C PHE A 220 -8.83 -3.96 -21.91
N TYR A 221 -8.14 -5.08 -21.71
CA TYR A 221 -8.32 -6.24 -22.56
C TYR A 221 -9.74 -6.79 -22.47
N ASP A 222 -10.29 -6.93 -21.25
CA ASP A 222 -11.65 -7.44 -21.04
C ASP A 222 -12.71 -6.51 -21.65
N LYS A 223 -12.50 -5.18 -21.58
CA LYS A 223 -13.46 -4.18 -22.10
C LYS A 223 -13.40 -3.99 -23.60
N TYR A 224 -12.22 -4.07 -24.18
CA TYR A 224 -12.00 -3.65 -25.56
C TYR A 224 -11.50 -4.77 -26.47
N ASN A 225 -11.27 -5.97 -25.93
CA ASN A 225 -10.68 -7.13 -26.59
C ASN A 225 -9.29 -6.85 -27.21
N PHE A 226 -8.60 -5.80 -26.73
CA PHE A 226 -7.20 -5.54 -27.05
C PHE A 226 -6.52 -4.78 -25.90
N LYS A 227 -5.18 -4.89 -25.85
CA LYS A 227 -4.39 -4.23 -24.81
C LYS A 227 -4.13 -2.77 -25.17
N VAL A 228 -4.89 -1.85 -24.58
CA VAL A 228 -4.67 -0.39 -24.72
C VAL A 228 -3.31 0.02 -24.18
N ILE A 229 -2.92 -0.58 -23.06
CA ILE A 229 -1.61 -0.40 -22.40
C ILE A 229 -0.97 -1.77 -22.25
N ILE A 230 0.33 -1.84 -22.51
CA ILE A 230 1.17 -3.00 -22.17
C ILE A 230 2.22 -2.51 -21.18
N SER A 231 2.35 -3.22 -20.07
CA SER A 231 3.39 -3.00 -19.07
C SER A 231 4.27 -4.23 -18.92
N ARG A 232 5.58 -4.04 -18.92
CA ARG A 232 6.53 -5.13 -18.69
C ARG A 232 7.64 -4.67 -17.77
N PRO A 233 8.05 -5.48 -16.78
CA PRO A 233 9.25 -5.20 -16.04
C PRO A 233 10.43 -5.19 -17.00
N GLN A 234 11.28 -4.17 -16.90
CA GLN A 234 12.59 -4.21 -17.54
C GLN A 234 13.49 -5.22 -16.84
N SER A 235 14.63 -5.48 -17.45
CA SER A 235 15.66 -6.28 -16.81
C SER A 235 15.91 -5.77 -15.39
N VAL A 236 16.03 -6.68 -14.44
CA VAL A 236 16.46 -6.36 -13.06
C VAL A 236 17.83 -5.67 -13.01
N PHE A 237 18.59 -5.77 -14.11
CA PHE A 237 19.88 -5.14 -14.30
C PHE A 237 19.72 -3.68 -14.66
N THR A 238 20.01 -2.82 -13.70
CA THR A 238 19.91 -1.35 -13.86
C THR A 238 21.26 -0.78 -14.29
N LYS A 239 21.24 0.19 -15.19
CA LYS A 239 22.40 1.05 -15.45
C LYS A 239 22.41 2.15 -14.40
N ALA A 240 23.54 2.38 -13.77
CA ALA A 240 23.73 3.53 -12.92
C ALA A 240 24.33 4.70 -13.70
N TYR A 241 24.04 5.91 -13.26
CA TYR A 241 24.75 7.10 -13.72
C TYR A 241 25.79 7.49 -12.67
N VAL A 242 26.93 7.92 -13.12
CA VAL A 242 28.03 8.36 -12.25
C VAL A 242 28.70 9.60 -12.82
N VAL A 243 29.24 10.42 -11.94
CA VAL A 243 30.15 11.50 -12.32
C VAL A 243 31.54 11.11 -11.84
N ILE A 244 32.51 11.16 -12.74
CA ILE A 244 33.90 10.89 -12.45
C ILE A 244 34.67 12.20 -12.55
N ASP A 245 35.37 12.58 -11.47
CA ASP A 245 36.20 13.77 -11.44
C ASP A 245 37.29 13.71 -12.49
N LYS A 246 37.57 14.82 -13.17
CA LYS A 246 38.57 14.85 -14.24
C LYS A 246 39.94 14.36 -13.82
N GLU A 247 40.32 14.67 -12.60
CA GLU A 247 41.64 14.25 -12.06
C GLU A 247 41.74 12.73 -11.89
N ASN A 248 40.60 12.07 -11.63
CA ASN A 248 40.51 10.65 -11.36
C ASN A 248 40.03 9.83 -12.56
N GLU A 249 39.66 10.47 -13.69
CA GLU A 249 39.11 9.82 -14.86
C GLU A 249 40.01 8.71 -15.39
N SER A 250 41.28 9.03 -15.62
CA SER A 250 42.26 8.04 -16.10
C SER A 250 42.45 6.87 -15.13
N LEU A 251 42.35 7.12 -13.83
CA LEU A 251 42.50 6.11 -12.81
C LEU A 251 41.31 5.14 -12.79
N VAL A 252 40.09 5.68 -12.94
CA VAL A 252 38.86 4.87 -12.99
C VAL A 252 38.79 4.09 -14.29
N LEU A 253 39.03 4.72 -15.45
CA LEU A 253 38.91 4.07 -16.75
C LEU A 253 40.00 3.04 -17.05
N ASN A 254 41.17 3.20 -16.46
CA ASN A 254 42.26 2.19 -16.56
C ASN A 254 42.21 1.11 -15.46
N SER A 255 41.22 1.19 -14.54
CA SER A 255 41.03 0.13 -13.53
C SER A 255 40.47 -1.15 -14.15
N GLU A 256 40.46 -2.22 -13.37
CA GLU A 256 39.81 -3.49 -13.74
C GLU A 256 38.34 -3.32 -14.11
N TYR A 257 37.67 -2.31 -13.53
CA TYR A 257 36.26 -1.97 -13.81
C TYR A 257 36.08 -1.04 -15.01
N GLY A 258 37.12 -0.51 -15.62
CA GLY A 258 37.03 0.56 -16.63
C GLY A 258 36.12 0.22 -17.82
N LYS A 259 36.08 -1.04 -18.24
CA LYS A 259 35.22 -1.52 -19.35
C LYS A 259 33.73 -1.45 -19.03
N CYS A 260 33.34 -1.34 -17.73
CA CYS A 260 31.96 -1.23 -17.31
C CYS A 260 31.42 0.21 -17.41
N PHE A 261 32.31 1.19 -17.59
CA PHE A 261 31.94 2.60 -17.75
C PHE A 261 31.82 2.97 -19.23
N ARG A 262 30.77 3.72 -19.56
CA ARG A 262 30.59 4.29 -20.92
C ARG A 262 30.32 5.78 -20.80
N PHE A 263 31.08 6.59 -21.48
CA PHE A 263 30.91 8.03 -21.57
C PHE A 263 29.48 8.38 -22.05
N LEU A 264 28.83 9.31 -21.37
CA LEU A 264 27.47 9.73 -21.69
C LEU A 264 27.40 11.22 -22.05
N ALA A 265 27.95 12.09 -21.23
CA ALA A 265 27.90 13.52 -21.45
C ALA A 265 29.05 14.26 -20.77
N ARG A 266 29.50 15.36 -21.34
CA ARG A 266 30.39 16.30 -20.67
C ARG A 266 29.62 17.06 -19.61
N GLY A 267 30.13 17.04 -18.37
CA GLY A 267 29.56 17.73 -17.25
C GLY A 267 30.53 18.74 -16.66
N ARG A 268 30.10 19.98 -16.52
CA ARG A 268 30.71 20.97 -15.62
C ARG A 268 29.63 21.39 -14.64
N TYR A 269 29.50 20.64 -13.56
CA TYR A 269 28.52 20.97 -12.52
C TYR A 269 29.22 21.78 -11.43
N GLN A 270 29.03 23.08 -11.44
CA GLN A 270 29.25 23.90 -10.25
C GLN A 270 27.89 24.09 -9.56
N GLU A 271 27.72 23.49 -8.42
CA GLU A 271 26.51 23.65 -7.62
C GLU A 271 26.82 24.48 -6.37
N ARG A 272 26.08 25.56 -6.16
CA ARG A 272 26.05 26.24 -4.85
C ARG A 272 25.02 25.57 -3.96
N GLN A 273 25.44 25.16 -2.80
CA GLN A 273 24.51 24.70 -1.76
C GLN A 273 23.65 25.86 -1.23
N PRO A 274 22.52 25.58 -0.56
CA PRO A 274 21.69 26.61 0.05
C PRO A 274 22.43 27.49 1.09
N ASP A 275 23.49 26.98 1.69
CA ASP A 275 24.37 27.69 2.62
C ASP A 275 25.42 28.58 1.93
N GLY A 276 25.42 28.61 0.59
CA GLY A 276 26.39 29.37 -0.21
C GLY A 276 27.68 28.65 -0.52
N SER A 277 27.92 27.46 0.02
CA SER A 277 29.09 26.67 -0.31
C SER A 277 29.02 26.12 -1.74
N LEU A 278 30.18 26.02 -2.41
CA LEU A 278 30.30 25.44 -3.75
C LEU A 278 30.54 23.93 -3.65
N LEU A 279 29.59 23.14 -4.12
CA LEU A 279 29.83 21.75 -4.49
C LEU A 279 30.31 21.74 -5.94
N SER A 280 31.61 21.69 -6.16
CA SER A 280 32.17 21.58 -7.51
C SER A 280 32.34 20.10 -7.87
N ASP A 281 31.32 19.54 -8.52
CA ASP A 281 31.51 18.30 -9.28
C ASP A 281 32.00 18.68 -10.68
N THR A 282 33.31 18.63 -10.87
CA THR A 282 33.98 19.01 -12.14
C THR A 282 34.25 17.79 -13.02
N GLY A 283 33.36 16.79 -13.02
CA GLY A 283 33.54 15.55 -13.76
C GLY A 283 32.58 15.35 -14.91
N ASP A 284 32.93 14.41 -15.79
CA ASP A 284 32.08 13.98 -16.88
C ASP A 284 31.11 12.87 -16.43
N VAL A 285 29.96 12.77 -17.08
CA VAL A 285 28.91 11.80 -16.77
C VAL A 285 29.12 10.51 -17.55
N TYR A 286 29.09 9.40 -16.84
CA TYR A 286 29.19 8.07 -17.39
C TYR A 286 27.98 7.22 -17.02
N THR A 287 27.66 6.22 -17.84
CA THR A 287 26.83 5.09 -17.43
C THR A 287 27.69 3.96 -16.93
N LEU A 288 27.32 3.36 -15.81
CA LEU A 288 27.94 2.18 -15.26
C LEU A 288 27.02 0.97 -15.47
N ASP A 289 27.55 -0.08 -16.11
CA ASP A 289 26.84 -1.34 -16.32
C ASP A 289 26.95 -2.22 -15.07
N LEU A 290 25.95 -2.13 -14.20
CA LEU A 290 25.92 -2.88 -12.93
C LEU A 290 25.89 -4.40 -13.13
N LYS A 291 25.28 -4.87 -14.23
CA LYS A 291 25.27 -6.30 -14.56
C LYS A 291 26.68 -6.81 -14.82
N GLN A 292 27.42 -6.09 -15.68
CA GLN A 292 28.77 -6.45 -16.04
C GLN A 292 29.71 -6.44 -14.83
N VAL A 293 29.57 -5.42 -13.93
CA VAL A 293 30.36 -5.38 -12.68
C VAL A 293 30.03 -6.59 -11.80
N TRP A 294 28.75 -6.90 -11.64
CA TRP A 294 28.33 -8.04 -10.82
C TRP A 294 28.83 -9.36 -11.36
N GLU A 295 28.63 -9.64 -12.65
CA GLU A 295 29.02 -10.90 -13.28
C GLU A 295 30.56 -11.14 -13.22
N GLN A 296 31.35 -10.09 -13.38
CA GLN A 296 32.79 -10.21 -13.43
C GLN A 296 33.46 -10.20 -12.05
N PHE A 297 32.93 -9.47 -11.08
CA PHE A 297 33.65 -9.19 -9.83
C PHE A 297 32.89 -9.57 -8.55
N HIS A 298 31.58 -9.76 -8.62
CA HIS A 298 30.71 -9.97 -7.46
C HIS A 298 29.73 -11.13 -7.65
N GLY A 299 30.01 -12.10 -8.51
CA GLY A 299 29.15 -13.24 -8.81
C GLY A 299 28.93 -14.20 -7.64
N ASN A 300 29.65 -14.02 -6.54
CA ASN A 300 29.50 -14.78 -5.30
C ASN A 300 28.31 -14.34 -4.43
N ILE A 301 27.68 -13.19 -4.73
CA ILE A 301 26.48 -12.68 -4.07
C ILE A 301 25.35 -12.55 -5.07
N SER A 302 24.10 -12.52 -4.60
CA SER A 302 22.94 -12.31 -5.46
C SER A 302 22.94 -10.90 -6.06
N PHE A 303 22.41 -10.74 -7.27
CA PHE A 303 22.33 -9.41 -7.89
C PHE A 303 21.52 -8.38 -7.08
N PRO A 304 20.39 -8.74 -6.43
CA PRO A 304 19.69 -7.81 -5.53
C PRO A 304 20.56 -7.35 -4.35
N GLN A 305 21.36 -8.25 -3.75
CA GLN A 305 22.29 -7.93 -2.67
C GLN A 305 23.39 -6.97 -3.16
N PHE A 306 23.98 -7.25 -4.32
CA PHE A 306 24.97 -6.40 -4.97
C PHE A 306 24.41 -4.98 -5.20
N LYS A 307 23.19 -4.85 -5.77
CA LYS A 307 22.54 -3.56 -5.98
C LYS A 307 22.30 -2.82 -4.67
N TYR A 308 21.79 -3.53 -3.67
CA TYR A 308 21.55 -2.93 -2.36
C TYR A 308 22.84 -2.30 -1.81
N TRP A 309 23.97 -3.04 -1.81
CA TRP A 309 25.24 -2.50 -1.31
C TRP A 309 25.81 -1.39 -2.19
N TYR A 310 25.59 -1.43 -3.48
CA TYR A 310 26.01 -0.36 -4.39
C TYR A 310 25.31 0.97 -4.08
N PHE A 311 24.00 0.96 -3.90
CA PHE A 311 23.21 2.16 -3.64
C PHE A 311 23.24 2.61 -2.18
N ASN A 312 23.48 1.71 -1.23
CA ASN A 312 23.52 1.96 0.20
C ASN A 312 24.95 1.90 0.75
N ASP A 313 25.88 2.53 0.08
CA ASP A 313 27.31 2.51 0.43
C ASP A 313 27.61 3.12 1.82
N SER A 314 26.80 4.04 2.32
CA SER A 314 26.91 4.61 3.67
C SER A 314 26.39 3.70 4.80
N SER A 315 25.81 2.55 4.49
CA SER A 315 25.31 1.61 5.49
C SER A 315 26.42 1.11 6.41
N THR A 316 26.14 1.08 7.70
CA THR A 316 27.03 0.57 8.76
C THR A 316 26.76 -0.89 9.11
N SER A 317 26.00 -1.62 8.30
CA SER A 317 25.70 -3.03 8.52
C SER A 317 26.98 -3.88 8.64
N LYS A 318 26.99 -4.80 9.60
CA LYS A 318 28.12 -5.72 9.81
C LYS A 318 28.36 -6.67 8.61
N ASP A 319 27.31 -6.90 7.81
CA ASP A 319 27.35 -7.81 6.66
C ASP A 319 27.69 -7.08 5.35
N LYS A 320 28.05 -5.79 5.42
CA LYS A 320 28.30 -4.98 4.24
C LYS A 320 29.47 -5.50 3.42
N ILE A 321 29.23 -5.74 2.14
CA ILE A 321 30.26 -6.03 1.15
C ILE A 321 30.58 -4.74 0.40
N ALA A 322 31.86 -4.39 0.38
CA ALA A 322 32.33 -3.23 -0.38
C ALA A 322 32.25 -3.51 -1.89
N ILE A 323 31.51 -2.67 -2.60
CA ILE A 323 31.36 -2.76 -4.05
C ILE A 323 32.39 -1.84 -4.72
N MET A 324 33.22 -2.41 -5.61
CA MET A 324 34.27 -1.70 -6.34
C MET A 324 35.25 -0.94 -5.42
N PRO A 325 35.81 -1.56 -4.37
CA PRO A 325 36.50 -0.85 -3.29
C PRO A 325 37.73 -0.04 -3.76
N SER A 326 38.40 -0.47 -4.83
CA SER A 326 39.59 0.21 -5.37
C SER A 326 39.28 1.57 -6.00
N ILE A 327 38.09 1.74 -6.54
CA ILE A 327 37.73 2.97 -7.29
C ILE A 327 36.49 3.71 -6.77
N ARG A 328 35.75 3.13 -5.84
CA ARG A 328 34.46 3.66 -5.39
C ARG A 328 34.51 5.12 -4.91
N LYS A 329 35.59 5.53 -4.33
CA LYS A 329 35.84 6.88 -3.82
C LYS A 329 36.08 7.94 -4.92
N TYR A 330 36.36 7.52 -6.15
CA TYR A 330 36.74 8.41 -7.26
C TYR A 330 35.57 8.77 -8.19
N PHE A 331 34.38 8.28 -7.92
CA PHE A 331 33.18 8.64 -8.65
C PHE A 331 31.97 8.79 -7.73
N SER A 332 31.05 9.63 -8.12
CA SER A 332 29.83 9.91 -7.38
C SER A 332 28.62 9.38 -8.14
N PRO A 333 27.80 8.51 -7.51
CA PRO A 333 26.52 8.08 -8.11
C PRO A 333 25.58 9.26 -8.35
N ARG A 334 24.88 9.20 -9.47
CA ARG A 334 23.88 10.18 -9.87
C ARG A 334 22.60 9.48 -10.30
N GLN A 335 21.51 10.21 -10.24
CA GLN A 335 20.24 9.85 -10.83
C GLN A 335 19.87 10.89 -11.89
N LYS A 336 19.37 10.45 -13.03
CA LYS A 336 18.84 11.38 -14.04
C LYS A 336 17.44 11.79 -13.61
N VAL A 337 17.23 13.08 -13.42
CA VAL A 337 15.94 13.66 -13.06
C VAL A 337 15.39 14.41 -14.25
N ASN A 338 14.19 14.04 -14.69
CA ASN A 338 13.43 14.76 -15.69
C ASN A 338 12.18 15.33 -15.00
N ILE A 339 11.92 16.61 -15.18
CA ILE A 339 10.79 17.32 -14.60
C ILE A 339 10.03 18.01 -15.70
N GLU A 340 8.71 17.88 -15.71
CA GLU A 340 7.78 18.57 -16.59
C GLU A 340 6.75 19.33 -15.75
N ALA A 341 6.60 20.61 -16.01
CA ALA A 341 5.53 21.40 -15.40
C ALA A 341 4.17 20.96 -15.97
N ARG A 342 3.12 21.01 -15.16
CA ARG A 342 1.79 20.60 -15.57
C ARG A 342 0.96 21.79 -16.08
N GLY A 343 0.13 21.52 -17.06
CA GLY A 343 -0.69 22.52 -17.72
C GLY A 343 0.17 23.52 -18.50
N ASP A 344 -0.20 24.80 -18.45
CA ASP A 344 0.53 25.89 -19.11
C ASP A 344 1.53 26.60 -18.18
N LEU A 345 1.96 25.91 -17.10
CA LEU A 345 2.88 26.47 -16.11
C LEU A 345 4.32 26.47 -16.64
N LEU A 346 5.06 27.50 -16.21
CA LEU A 346 6.51 27.56 -16.33
C LEU A 346 7.15 27.20 -14.97
N LEU A 347 8.33 26.60 -15.04
CA LEU A 347 9.02 26.11 -13.83
C LEU A 347 9.36 27.23 -12.84
N ASN A 348 9.63 28.45 -13.32
CA ASN A 348 9.93 29.59 -12.46
C ASN A 348 8.72 30.12 -11.67
N GLU A 349 7.49 29.78 -12.09
CA GLU A 349 6.26 30.20 -11.39
C GLU A 349 5.87 29.26 -10.23
N ILE A 350 6.38 28.04 -10.24
CA ILE A 350 5.95 26.96 -9.34
C ILE A 350 6.23 27.30 -7.88
N ARG A 351 7.37 27.95 -7.60
CA ARG A 351 7.77 28.27 -6.23
C ARG A 351 6.74 29.13 -5.50
N GLU A 352 6.32 30.22 -6.12
CA GLU A 352 5.36 31.14 -5.50
C GLU A 352 3.99 30.51 -5.34
N LYS A 353 3.56 29.71 -6.32
CA LYS A 353 2.29 29.01 -6.27
C LYS A 353 2.24 27.98 -5.14
N ILE A 354 3.27 27.14 -4.99
CA ILE A 354 3.30 26.14 -3.92
C ILE A 354 3.40 26.79 -2.53
N LEU A 355 4.11 27.91 -2.40
CA LEU A 355 4.16 28.66 -1.14
C LEU A 355 2.81 29.26 -0.77
N ALA A 356 2.04 29.77 -1.75
CA ALA A 356 0.68 30.24 -1.53
C ALA A 356 -0.27 29.09 -1.09
N ASP A 357 -0.11 27.90 -1.67
CA ASP A 357 -0.86 26.73 -1.24
C ASP A 357 -0.52 26.30 0.19
N PHE A 358 0.74 26.38 0.58
CA PHE A 358 1.16 26.10 1.95
C PHE A 358 0.58 27.10 2.96
N GLU A 359 0.50 28.38 2.59
CA GLU A 359 -0.20 29.38 3.41
C GLU A 359 -1.68 29.04 3.56
N TYR A 360 -2.35 28.70 2.47
CA TYR A 360 -3.75 28.31 2.47
C TYR A 360 -3.99 27.07 3.35
N ILE A 361 -3.24 25.99 3.14
CA ILE A 361 -3.37 24.76 3.92
C ILE A 361 -3.04 24.98 5.39
N GLY A 362 -1.99 25.71 5.68
CA GLY A 362 -1.61 26.04 7.06
C GLY A 362 -2.71 26.81 7.78
N ASN A 363 -3.33 27.79 7.12
CA ASN A 363 -4.43 28.56 7.70
C ASN A 363 -5.63 27.65 8.00
N ILE A 364 -6.04 26.80 7.06
CA ILE A 364 -7.12 25.84 7.23
C ILE A 364 -6.85 24.88 8.38
N LEU A 365 -5.65 24.30 8.46
CA LEU A 365 -5.31 23.36 9.53
C LEU A 365 -5.50 23.98 10.91
N TYR A 366 -5.11 25.24 11.09
CA TYR A 366 -5.24 25.92 12.39
C TYR A 366 -6.66 26.44 12.64
N SER A 367 -7.38 26.92 11.63
CA SER A 367 -8.74 27.46 11.79
C SER A 367 -9.79 26.36 12.00
N GLU A 368 -9.74 25.29 11.20
CA GLU A 368 -10.78 24.25 11.20
C GLU A 368 -10.51 23.16 12.27
N PHE A 369 -9.24 22.79 12.44
CA PHE A 369 -8.93 21.68 13.33
C PHE A 369 -8.34 22.12 14.68
N GLY A 370 -7.58 23.20 14.72
CA GLY A 370 -7.11 23.81 15.95
C GLY A 370 -6.54 22.81 16.97
N LYS A 371 -7.29 22.64 18.08
CA LYS A 371 -6.96 21.69 19.16
C LYS A 371 -7.72 20.36 19.07
N ASN A 372 -8.46 20.12 17.99
CA ASN A 372 -9.28 18.94 17.83
C ASN A 372 -8.54 17.83 17.05
N TYR A 373 -8.86 16.59 17.38
CA TYR A 373 -8.44 15.46 16.55
C TYR A 373 -9.23 15.43 15.24
N PHE A 374 -8.55 15.14 14.14
CA PHE A 374 -9.14 15.05 12.82
C PHE A 374 -8.62 13.83 12.05
N THR A 375 -9.27 13.50 10.94
CA THR A 375 -8.89 12.43 10.03
C THR A 375 -8.35 13.00 8.72
N THR A 376 -7.72 12.17 7.91
CA THR A 376 -7.40 12.52 6.51
C THR A 376 -8.64 12.85 5.70
N ASP A 377 -9.79 12.25 6.03
CA ASP A 377 -11.06 12.54 5.35
C ASP A 377 -11.67 13.87 5.78
N ASP A 378 -11.58 14.21 7.08
CA ASP A 378 -11.97 15.55 7.53
C ASP A 378 -11.14 16.61 6.80
N PHE A 379 -9.83 16.38 6.70
CA PHE A 379 -8.95 17.28 5.97
C PHE A 379 -9.27 17.31 4.47
N THR A 380 -9.49 16.15 3.85
CA THR A 380 -9.90 16.05 2.45
C THR A 380 -11.18 16.87 2.18
N ARG A 381 -12.20 16.77 3.05
CA ARG A 381 -13.45 17.50 2.91
C ARG A 381 -13.28 19.01 2.91
N VAL A 382 -12.37 19.52 3.73
CA VAL A 382 -12.13 20.96 3.81
C VAL A 382 -11.38 21.48 2.58
N ILE A 383 -10.39 20.74 2.08
CA ILE A 383 -9.56 21.22 0.96
C ILE A 383 -10.10 20.85 -0.43
N LYS A 384 -11.14 20.00 -0.52
CA LYS A 384 -11.69 19.51 -1.81
C LYS A 384 -12.22 20.61 -2.72
N GLU A 385 -12.71 21.70 -2.16
CA GLU A 385 -13.25 22.81 -2.93
C GLU A 385 -12.17 23.48 -3.79
N LYS A 386 -10.95 23.58 -3.26
CA LYS A 386 -9.84 24.17 -3.99
C LYS A 386 -9.16 23.19 -4.95
N TYR A 387 -8.95 21.94 -4.53
CA TYR A 387 -8.11 20.99 -5.28
C TYR A 387 -8.91 19.91 -6.03
N GLY A 388 -10.21 19.83 -5.81
CA GLY A 388 -11.03 18.71 -6.25
C GLY A 388 -10.79 17.45 -5.41
N MET A 389 -11.75 16.50 -5.43
CA MET A 389 -11.74 15.35 -4.52
C MET A 389 -10.51 14.44 -4.65
N THR A 390 -10.11 14.13 -5.88
CA THR A 390 -8.98 13.22 -6.14
C THR A 390 -7.67 13.80 -5.62
N GLN A 391 -7.41 15.06 -5.94
CA GLN A 391 -6.17 15.73 -5.53
C GLN A 391 -6.15 16.01 -4.03
N ALA A 392 -7.27 16.44 -3.46
CA ALA A 392 -7.41 16.62 -2.01
C ALA A 392 -7.09 15.35 -1.22
N ARG A 393 -7.54 14.17 -1.69
CA ARG A 393 -7.18 12.88 -1.07
C ARG A 393 -5.69 12.58 -1.14
N ILE A 394 -5.06 12.82 -2.28
CA ILE A 394 -3.61 12.61 -2.43
C ILE A 394 -2.84 13.51 -1.47
N ILE A 395 -3.21 14.80 -1.40
CA ILE A 395 -2.62 15.75 -0.46
C ILE A 395 -2.82 15.26 0.98
N ALA A 396 -4.05 14.96 1.37
CA ALA A 396 -4.37 14.55 2.75
C ALA A 396 -3.65 13.27 3.20
N ASN A 397 -3.48 12.31 2.31
CA ASN A 397 -2.82 11.04 2.62
C ASN A 397 -1.29 11.13 2.65
N SER A 398 -0.70 12.13 1.99
CA SER A 398 0.76 12.19 1.79
C SER A 398 1.43 13.35 2.52
N LEU A 399 0.73 14.47 2.70
CA LEU A 399 1.33 15.73 3.15
C LEU A 399 2.02 15.61 4.52
N PHE A 400 1.32 15.03 5.50
CA PHE A 400 1.85 14.94 6.87
C PHE A 400 3.08 14.02 6.96
N ASP A 401 3.10 12.94 6.20
CA ASP A 401 4.23 12.00 6.17
C ASP A 401 5.45 12.61 5.47
N LEU A 402 5.24 13.43 4.45
CA LEU A 402 6.34 14.08 3.72
C LEU A 402 6.96 15.24 4.51
N VAL A 403 6.12 16.01 5.20
CA VAL A 403 6.56 17.27 5.84
C VAL A 403 6.98 17.08 7.30
N ASP A 404 6.33 16.17 8.01
CA ASP A 404 6.56 15.92 9.44
C ASP A 404 6.66 14.42 9.78
N PRO A 405 7.62 13.70 9.20
CA PRO A 405 7.77 12.25 9.42
C PRO A 405 8.02 11.90 10.88
N ASN A 406 8.62 12.81 11.66
CA ASN A 406 8.95 12.64 13.07
C ASN A 406 7.83 13.05 14.03
N MET A 407 6.65 13.42 13.53
CA MET A 407 5.49 13.82 14.34
C MET A 407 5.78 14.97 15.31
N THR A 408 6.55 15.96 14.88
CA THR A 408 6.94 17.14 15.68
C THR A 408 5.88 18.23 15.70
N CYS A 409 5.07 18.32 14.64
CA CYS A 409 3.98 19.28 14.49
C CYS A 409 2.61 18.62 14.52
N VAL A 410 2.50 17.41 13.98
CA VAL A 410 1.26 16.64 13.86
C VAL A 410 1.41 15.33 14.61
N LYS A 411 0.82 15.25 15.79
CA LYS A 411 0.80 14.00 16.58
C LYS A 411 -0.16 12.99 15.93
N ARG A 412 0.28 11.75 15.81
CA ARG A 412 -0.51 10.63 15.30
C ARG A 412 -0.79 9.63 16.40
N ARG A 413 -2.02 9.15 16.47
CA ARG A 413 -2.35 7.99 17.32
C ARG A 413 -1.98 6.71 16.57
N SER A 414 -1.03 5.96 17.08
CA SER A 414 -0.51 4.75 16.42
C SER A 414 -1.41 3.52 16.60
N ASN A 415 -2.27 3.47 17.63
CA ASN A 415 -2.98 2.27 18.06
C ASN A 415 -4.49 2.46 18.25
N ASP A 416 -5.06 3.56 17.80
CA ASP A 416 -6.47 3.82 17.98
C ASP A 416 -7.27 3.39 16.74
N SER A 417 -8.28 2.55 16.95
CA SER A 417 -9.30 2.22 15.95
C SER A 417 -10.24 3.39 15.68
N SER A 418 -10.16 4.48 16.48
CA SER A 418 -10.89 5.69 16.19
C SER A 418 -10.34 6.33 14.93
N ALA A 419 -11.22 6.73 14.05
CA ALA A 419 -10.88 7.34 12.77
C ALA A 419 -10.12 8.69 12.92
N LYS A 420 -10.16 9.34 14.09
CA LYS A 420 -9.51 10.63 14.36
C LYS A 420 -8.07 10.44 14.83
N ASN A 421 -7.13 10.48 13.86
CA ASN A 421 -5.75 10.06 14.09
C ASN A 421 -4.74 11.19 14.17
N TYR A 422 -5.10 12.41 13.79
CA TYR A 422 -4.20 13.54 13.74
C TYR A 422 -4.59 14.63 14.73
N TYR A 423 -3.59 15.24 15.35
CA TYR A 423 -3.75 16.35 16.28
C TYR A 423 -2.59 17.32 16.09
N LEU A 424 -2.90 18.62 15.91
CA LEU A 424 -1.88 19.66 15.77
C LEU A 424 -1.31 20.03 17.15
N LEU A 425 0.01 19.98 17.29
CA LEU A 425 0.69 20.42 18.48
C LEU A 425 0.76 21.95 18.51
N SER A 426 0.44 22.55 19.65
CA SER A 426 0.40 24.01 19.82
C SER A 426 1.74 24.71 19.58
N ASN A 427 2.85 23.99 19.78
CA ASN A 427 4.21 24.48 19.58
C ASN A 427 4.77 24.18 18.19
N GLY A 428 4.02 23.41 17.36
CA GLY A 428 4.44 23.01 16.02
C GLY A 428 4.11 24.09 14.99
N ASN A 429 5.06 24.47 14.17
CA ASN A 429 4.83 25.37 13.04
C ASN A 429 4.84 24.58 11.73
N PHE A 430 3.70 23.94 11.41
CA PHE A 430 3.57 23.11 10.21
C PHE A 430 3.80 23.89 8.91
N LYS A 431 3.37 25.18 8.86
CA LYS A 431 3.65 26.06 7.72
C LYS A 431 5.15 26.19 7.46
N GLU A 432 5.93 26.40 8.52
CA GLU A 432 7.37 26.58 8.41
C GLU A 432 8.05 25.28 7.93
N TYR A 433 7.58 24.11 8.36
CA TYR A 433 8.08 22.82 7.86
C TYR A 433 7.80 22.64 6.37
N MET A 434 6.61 22.99 5.89
CA MET A 434 6.28 22.96 4.47
C MET A 434 7.16 23.91 3.66
N ARG A 435 7.32 25.16 4.14
CA ARG A 435 8.20 26.17 3.50
C ARG A 435 9.66 25.70 3.45
N LYS A 436 10.16 25.13 4.53
CA LYS A 436 11.53 24.61 4.62
C LYS A 436 11.82 23.55 3.57
N ALA A 437 10.88 22.64 3.32
CA ALA A 437 11.01 21.61 2.31
C ALA A 437 11.24 22.18 0.90
N ILE A 438 10.59 23.30 0.58
CA ILE A 438 10.74 23.96 -0.74
C ILE A 438 11.97 24.89 -0.76
N ILE A 439 12.17 25.71 0.27
CA ILE A 439 13.25 26.71 0.29
C ILE A 439 14.63 26.05 0.31
N LYS A 440 14.80 24.95 1.05
CA LYS A 440 16.06 24.22 1.17
C LYS A 440 16.30 23.25 0.01
N SER A 441 15.31 23.00 -0.83
CA SER A 441 15.43 22.03 -1.91
C SER A 441 16.35 22.57 -3.02
N LEU A 442 17.39 21.82 -3.30
CA LEU A 442 18.32 22.11 -4.39
C LEU A 442 17.62 22.06 -5.75
N ILE A 443 16.73 21.07 -5.95
CA ILE A 443 15.99 20.89 -7.20
C ILE A 443 15.05 22.07 -7.46
N VAL A 444 14.33 22.58 -6.44
CA VAL A 444 13.44 23.73 -6.58
C VAL A 444 14.24 24.98 -6.93
N ASN A 445 15.37 25.20 -6.29
CA ASN A 445 16.23 26.36 -6.59
C ASN A 445 16.79 26.34 -8.02
N LYS A 446 16.92 25.16 -8.63
CA LYS A 446 17.33 25.00 -10.03
C LYS A 446 16.18 25.21 -10.99
N ILE A 447 15.06 24.53 -10.79
CA ILE A 447 13.92 24.63 -11.72
C ILE A 447 13.29 26.02 -11.75
N THR A 448 13.28 26.73 -10.63
CA THR A 448 12.72 28.10 -10.55
C THR A 448 13.55 29.18 -11.26
N LYS A 449 14.73 28.83 -11.75
CA LYS A 449 15.53 29.69 -12.64
C LYS A 449 15.19 29.51 -14.12
N SER A 450 14.42 28.48 -14.45
CA SER A 450 14.07 28.17 -15.84
C SER A 450 12.72 28.78 -16.19
N SER A 451 12.68 29.50 -17.31
CA SER A 451 11.45 29.95 -17.96
C SER A 451 10.84 28.89 -18.89
N GLU A 452 11.36 27.67 -18.88
CA GLU A 452 10.86 26.54 -19.65
C GLU A 452 9.83 25.74 -18.84
N SER A 453 9.09 24.87 -19.52
CA SER A 453 8.18 23.91 -18.87
C SER A 453 8.87 22.60 -18.49
N SER A 454 10.11 22.37 -18.92
CA SER A 454 10.86 21.14 -18.69
C SER A 454 12.26 21.37 -18.12
N TYR A 455 12.76 20.41 -17.36
CA TYR A 455 14.11 20.42 -16.79
C TYR A 455 14.66 18.99 -16.75
N SER A 456 15.93 18.83 -17.12
CA SER A 456 16.63 17.53 -17.03
C SER A 456 18.04 17.72 -16.50
N SER A 457 18.44 16.88 -15.54
CA SER A 457 19.79 16.93 -14.97
C SER A 457 20.20 15.59 -14.35
N TYR A 458 21.50 15.43 -14.09
CA TYR A 458 22.07 14.32 -13.33
C TYR A 458 22.38 14.80 -11.91
N MET A 459 21.65 14.30 -10.91
CA MET A 459 21.68 14.81 -9.55
C MET A 459 21.89 13.70 -8.52
N SER A 460 22.41 14.05 -7.37
CA SER A 460 22.51 13.17 -6.20
C SER A 460 21.24 13.25 -5.35
N ILE A 461 20.15 12.67 -5.85
CA ILE A 461 18.86 12.69 -5.12
C ILE A 461 18.92 11.85 -3.83
N ALA A 462 19.67 10.74 -3.83
CA ALA A 462 19.81 9.88 -2.64
C ALA A 462 20.42 10.61 -1.44
N ASN A 463 21.26 11.62 -1.67
CA ASN A 463 21.90 12.41 -0.60
C ASN A 463 21.21 13.76 -0.34
N ASP A 464 20.18 14.11 -1.12
CA ASP A 464 19.39 15.32 -0.95
C ASP A 464 17.94 14.97 -0.55
N GLU A 465 17.74 14.76 0.74
CA GLU A 465 16.42 14.46 1.32
C GLU A 465 15.39 15.54 0.97
N TRP A 466 15.80 16.82 1.02
CA TRP A 466 14.90 17.94 0.75
C TRP A 466 14.46 17.99 -0.71
N SER A 467 15.34 17.71 -1.66
CA SER A 467 14.96 17.64 -3.08
C SER A 467 13.99 16.48 -3.35
N ASN A 468 14.19 15.33 -2.73
CA ASN A 468 13.27 14.20 -2.86
C ASN A 468 11.88 14.52 -2.27
N ILE A 469 11.84 15.12 -1.09
CA ILE A 469 10.59 15.59 -0.47
C ILE A 469 9.90 16.63 -1.37
N ALA A 470 10.65 17.59 -1.91
CA ALA A 470 10.11 18.63 -2.76
C ALA A 470 9.51 18.11 -4.07
N LEU A 471 10.16 17.16 -4.74
CA LEU A 471 9.61 16.50 -5.94
C LEU A 471 8.25 15.85 -5.63
N LYS A 472 8.17 15.13 -4.53
CA LYS A 472 6.92 14.51 -4.06
C LYS A 472 5.86 15.58 -3.72
N LEU A 473 6.22 16.65 -3.01
CA LEU A 473 5.31 17.75 -2.68
C LEU A 473 4.78 18.44 -3.93
N LEU A 474 5.64 18.82 -4.86
CA LEU A 474 5.22 19.46 -6.10
C LEU A 474 4.29 18.56 -6.92
N SER A 475 4.48 17.25 -6.85
CA SER A 475 3.61 16.27 -7.54
C SER A 475 2.28 16.05 -6.85
N ILE A 476 2.24 16.01 -5.48
CA ILE A 476 0.95 15.87 -4.77
C ILE A 476 0.08 17.12 -4.89
N PHE A 477 0.67 18.29 -5.16
CA PHE A 477 -0.05 19.52 -5.49
C PHE A 477 -0.32 19.72 -6.99
N ASP A 478 0.07 18.75 -7.80
CA ASP A 478 -0.20 18.71 -9.25
C ASP A 478 0.53 19.80 -10.07
N TYR A 479 1.67 20.30 -9.57
CA TYR A 479 2.48 21.28 -10.28
C TYR A 479 3.46 20.68 -11.28
N ILE A 480 3.97 19.48 -11.01
CA ILE A 480 4.92 18.79 -11.87
C ILE A 480 4.59 17.29 -12.03
N SER A 481 5.05 16.72 -13.12
CA SER A 481 5.40 15.31 -13.22
C SER A 481 6.91 15.17 -13.26
N TYR A 482 7.45 14.07 -12.76
CA TYR A 482 8.90 13.85 -12.74
C TYR A 482 9.23 12.38 -12.98
N GLU A 483 10.45 12.13 -13.45
CA GLU A 483 11.07 10.80 -13.56
C GLU A 483 12.43 10.81 -12.88
N ILE A 484 12.75 9.73 -12.18
CA ILE A 484 14.09 9.48 -11.64
C ILE A 484 14.58 8.18 -12.25
N LEU A 485 15.66 8.23 -13.03
CA LEU A 485 16.24 7.09 -13.73
C LEU A 485 17.61 6.76 -13.17
N GLY A 486 17.99 5.48 -13.24
CA GLY A 486 19.29 5.01 -12.77
C GLY A 486 19.36 4.78 -11.25
N GLY A 487 18.22 4.63 -10.58
CA GLY A 487 18.13 4.26 -9.17
C GLY A 487 18.18 2.74 -8.93
N GLU A 488 17.95 2.34 -7.69
CA GLU A 488 17.97 0.93 -7.25
C GLU A 488 16.83 0.12 -7.91
N GLU A 489 15.65 0.70 -8.06
CA GLU A 489 14.49 0.02 -8.60
C GLU A 489 14.53 -0.11 -10.14
N PRO A 490 14.15 -1.28 -10.69
CA PRO A 490 14.08 -1.48 -12.12
C PRO A 490 13.00 -0.61 -12.76
N GLU A 491 13.31 -0.04 -13.91
CA GLU A 491 12.34 0.70 -14.73
C GLU A 491 11.26 -0.24 -15.30
N ILE A 492 10.09 0.31 -15.57
CA ILE A 492 8.98 -0.42 -16.18
C ILE A 492 8.80 0.07 -17.62
N PHE A 493 8.84 -0.86 -18.57
CA PHE A 493 8.49 -0.60 -19.95
C PHE A 493 6.98 -0.44 -20.10
N ILE A 494 6.56 0.67 -20.71
CA ILE A 494 5.17 0.97 -21.07
C ILE A 494 5.07 1.12 -22.58
N ARG A 495 4.03 0.51 -23.14
CA ARG A 495 3.61 0.76 -24.52
C ARG A 495 2.14 1.15 -24.55
N LEU A 496 1.84 2.30 -25.12
CA LEU A 496 0.48 2.76 -25.38
C LEU A 496 0.07 2.37 -26.81
N ASN A 497 -0.79 1.38 -26.93
CA ASN A 497 -1.33 0.98 -28.24
C ASN A 497 -2.42 1.94 -28.70
N ASP A 498 -3.20 2.51 -27.76
CA ASP A 498 -4.22 3.52 -28.04
C ASP A 498 -4.08 4.75 -27.10
N PRO A 499 -3.16 5.69 -27.42
CA PRO A 499 -2.98 6.90 -26.62
C PRO A 499 -4.23 7.80 -26.59
N GLN A 500 -5.06 7.77 -27.65
CA GLN A 500 -6.27 8.61 -27.71
C GLN A 500 -7.31 8.16 -26.69
N LYS A 501 -7.45 6.85 -26.48
CA LYS A 501 -8.34 6.29 -25.46
C LYS A 501 -7.87 6.68 -24.06
N VAL A 502 -6.57 6.58 -23.78
CA VAL A 502 -5.99 7.04 -22.51
C VAL A 502 -6.24 8.52 -22.29
N LYS A 503 -5.99 9.35 -23.34
CA LYS A 503 -6.28 10.80 -23.30
C LYS A 503 -7.72 11.10 -22.93
N ASN A 504 -8.69 10.43 -23.56
CA ASN A 504 -10.10 10.68 -23.30
C ASN A 504 -10.50 10.32 -21.85
N ILE A 505 -9.91 9.27 -21.28
CA ILE A 505 -10.13 8.90 -19.87
C ILE A 505 -9.52 9.95 -18.95
N VAL A 506 -8.29 10.35 -19.19
CA VAL A 506 -7.56 11.33 -18.38
C VAL A 506 -8.27 12.69 -18.35
N LEU A 507 -8.72 13.16 -19.50
CA LEU A 507 -9.45 14.43 -19.62
C LEU A 507 -10.93 14.35 -19.15
N GLY A 508 -11.39 13.18 -18.76
CA GLY A 508 -12.78 12.99 -18.30
C GLY A 508 -13.81 12.91 -19.42
N ASN A 509 -13.39 12.87 -20.68
CA ASN A 509 -14.28 12.73 -21.85
C ASN A 509 -14.93 11.33 -21.92
N THR A 510 -14.28 10.33 -21.31
CA THR A 510 -14.80 8.96 -21.19
C THR A 510 -14.73 8.54 -19.75
N PHE A 511 -15.85 8.08 -19.21
CA PHE A 511 -15.88 7.48 -17.88
C PHE A 511 -15.11 6.15 -17.89
N TYR A 512 -14.27 5.96 -16.87
CA TYR A 512 -13.53 4.73 -16.68
C TYR A 512 -13.55 4.32 -15.22
N SER A 513 -13.98 3.08 -14.98
CA SER A 513 -13.91 2.41 -13.68
C SER A 513 -13.29 1.03 -13.91
N ASN A 514 -12.28 0.69 -13.13
CA ASN A 514 -11.57 -0.58 -13.26
C ASN A 514 -12.32 -1.69 -12.51
N ASN A 515 -12.73 -2.74 -13.23
CA ASN A 515 -13.53 -3.84 -12.69
C ASN A 515 -12.76 -4.67 -11.67
N TYR A 516 -11.43 -4.82 -11.81
CA TYR A 516 -10.63 -5.61 -10.89
C TYR A 516 -10.51 -4.96 -9.50
N VAL A 517 -10.50 -3.62 -9.44
CA VAL A 517 -10.55 -2.89 -8.18
C VAL A 517 -11.84 -3.19 -7.42
N ASN A 518 -12.97 -3.19 -8.13
CA ASN A 518 -14.28 -3.46 -7.54
C ASN A 518 -14.42 -4.93 -7.11
N ARG A 519 -13.98 -5.87 -7.97
CA ARG A 519 -13.98 -7.31 -7.65
C ARG A 519 -13.13 -7.63 -6.43
N ALA A 520 -11.98 -6.98 -6.27
CA ALA A 520 -11.13 -7.18 -5.10
C ALA A 520 -11.85 -6.79 -3.80
N LYS A 521 -12.60 -5.67 -3.81
CA LYS A 521 -13.41 -5.26 -2.66
C LYS A 521 -14.54 -6.26 -2.38
N GLN A 522 -15.31 -6.62 -3.39
CA GLN A 522 -16.41 -7.58 -3.25
C GLN A 522 -15.94 -8.92 -2.67
N LYS A 523 -14.78 -9.41 -3.16
CA LYS A 523 -14.18 -10.64 -2.62
C LYS A 523 -13.85 -10.47 -1.13
N HIS A 524 -13.22 -9.35 -0.75
CA HIS A 524 -12.90 -9.09 0.64
C HIS A 524 -14.16 -9.05 1.52
N ASP A 525 -15.19 -8.32 1.10
CA ASP A 525 -16.46 -8.22 1.83
C ASP A 525 -17.11 -9.60 2.02
N ARG A 526 -17.05 -10.44 0.99
CA ARG A 526 -17.52 -11.84 1.09
C ARG A 526 -16.69 -12.66 2.08
N ASP A 527 -15.37 -12.60 2.00
CA ASP A 527 -14.47 -13.33 2.89
C ASP A 527 -14.70 -12.92 4.37
N VAL A 528 -14.93 -11.64 4.62
CA VAL A 528 -15.30 -11.11 5.95
C VAL A 528 -16.62 -11.74 6.41
N SER A 529 -17.66 -11.75 5.57
CA SER A 529 -18.98 -12.33 5.88
C SER A 529 -18.88 -13.83 6.18
N VAL A 530 -18.12 -14.56 5.37
CA VAL A 530 -17.91 -16.01 5.54
C VAL A 530 -17.26 -16.31 6.89
N LEU A 531 -16.18 -15.57 7.25
CA LEU A 531 -15.47 -15.76 8.50
C LEU A 531 -16.30 -15.34 9.72
N LEU A 532 -17.06 -14.24 9.62
CA LEU A 532 -17.97 -13.83 10.70
C LEU A 532 -19.03 -14.89 11.00
N LYS A 533 -19.66 -15.45 9.95
CA LYS A 533 -20.63 -16.54 10.11
C LYS A 533 -19.98 -17.77 10.72
N PHE A 534 -18.77 -18.12 10.26
CA PHE A 534 -18.02 -19.27 10.78
C PHE A 534 -17.67 -19.15 12.26
N PHE A 535 -17.13 -18.00 12.70
CA PHE A 535 -16.69 -17.84 14.09
C PHE A 535 -17.79 -17.45 15.05
N ASN A 536 -18.80 -16.72 14.62
CA ASN A 536 -19.80 -16.12 15.49
C ASN A 536 -21.23 -16.62 15.26
N GLY A 537 -21.53 -17.18 14.09
CA GLY A 537 -22.86 -17.67 13.73
C GLY A 537 -23.08 -19.17 13.94
N LEU A 538 -22.02 -19.95 14.22
CA LEU A 538 -22.07 -21.40 14.40
C LEU A 538 -21.71 -21.76 15.84
N ASN A 539 -22.52 -22.64 16.45
CA ASN A 539 -22.41 -22.95 17.87
C ASN A 539 -21.62 -24.22 18.19
N THR A 540 -21.62 -25.18 17.27
CA THR A 540 -21.04 -26.51 17.47
C THR A 540 -19.88 -26.77 16.49
N ASP A 541 -18.96 -27.67 16.87
CA ASP A 541 -17.88 -28.10 15.97
C ASP A 541 -18.42 -28.83 14.73
N LYS A 542 -19.51 -29.60 14.89
CA LYS A 542 -20.16 -30.24 13.77
C LYS A 542 -20.66 -29.23 12.74
N GLU A 543 -21.39 -28.19 13.19
CA GLU A 543 -21.83 -27.11 12.28
C GLU A 543 -20.68 -26.43 11.57
N ARG A 544 -19.53 -26.24 12.25
CA ARG A 544 -18.33 -25.65 11.64
C ARG A 544 -17.71 -26.56 10.58
N TRP A 545 -17.65 -27.88 10.83
CA TRP A 545 -17.15 -28.83 9.83
C TRP A 545 -18.10 -28.96 8.65
N ASP A 546 -19.40 -29.01 8.87
CA ASP A 546 -20.42 -29.01 7.81
C ASP A 546 -20.32 -27.72 6.95
N TYR A 547 -20.11 -26.59 7.62
CA TYR A 547 -19.90 -25.30 6.95
C TYR A 547 -18.64 -25.27 6.09
N ILE A 548 -17.53 -25.82 6.58
CA ILE A 548 -16.27 -25.96 5.84
C ILE A 548 -16.49 -26.83 4.60
N GLU A 549 -17.12 -28.00 4.78
CA GLU A 549 -17.42 -28.91 3.69
C GLU A 549 -18.27 -28.25 2.61
N HIS A 550 -19.37 -27.60 3.00
CA HIS A 550 -20.25 -26.88 2.08
C HIS A 550 -19.47 -25.76 1.34
N TYR A 551 -18.63 -25.00 2.04
CA TYR A 551 -17.82 -23.97 1.42
C TYR A 551 -16.88 -24.52 0.32
N PHE A 552 -16.21 -25.63 0.57
CA PHE A 552 -15.29 -26.25 -0.38
C PHE A 552 -16.01 -26.99 -1.51
N LEU A 553 -17.23 -27.48 -1.28
CA LEU A 553 -18.09 -28.05 -2.32
C LEU A 553 -18.74 -26.99 -3.22
N GLY A 554 -18.52 -25.70 -2.90
CA GLY A 554 -19.00 -24.58 -3.71
C GLY A 554 -20.42 -24.12 -3.41
N TYR A 555 -21.02 -24.57 -2.30
CA TYR A 555 -22.31 -24.04 -1.86
C TYR A 555 -22.18 -22.57 -1.41
N ASP A 556 -23.25 -21.81 -1.58
CA ASP A 556 -23.31 -20.45 -1.03
C ASP A 556 -23.62 -20.49 0.46
N VAL A 557 -22.57 -20.61 1.27
CA VAL A 557 -22.67 -20.72 2.73
C VAL A 557 -23.24 -19.48 3.44
N LEU A 558 -23.42 -18.37 2.71
CA LEU A 558 -24.04 -17.15 3.24
C LEU A 558 -25.56 -17.12 3.03
N CYS A 559 -26.09 -17.87 2.06
CA CYS A 559 -27.51 -18.02 1.81
C CYS A 559 -28.10 -19.17 2.66
N GLU A 560 -29.36 -19.04 3.08
CA GLU A 560 -30.08 -20.10 3.82
C GLU A 560 -30.62 -21.22 2.90
N SER A 561 -30.56 -21.04 1.58
CA SER A 561 -30.96 -22.04 0.60
C SER A 561 -29.76 -22.86 0.09
N GLU A 562 -29.85 -24.16 0.11
CA GLU A 562 -28.89 -25.12 -0.45
C GLU A 562 -28.82 -25.04 -2.00
N THR A 563 -28.56 -23.88 -2.55
CA THR A 563 -28.32 -23.76 -3.98
C THR A 563 -26.84 -24.05 -4.26
N VAL A 564 -26.57 -25.17 -4.86
CA VAL A 564 -25.25 -25.52 -5.41
C VAL A 564 -24.88 -24.48 -6.44
N VAL A 565 -23.79 -23.77 -6.16
CA VAL A 565 -23.11 -22.98 -7.21
C VAL A 565 -22.28 -24.01 -7.99
N GLU A 566 -22.73 -24.40 -9.18
CA GLU A 566 -21.96 -25.31 -10.03
C GLU A 566 -20.54 -24.81 -10.21
N PRO A 567 -19.52 -25.71 -10.17
CA PRO A 567 -18.13 -25.31 -10.40
C PRO A 567 -18.01 -24.79 -11.83
N VAL A 568 -17.86 -23.49 -11.95
CA VAL A 568 -17.84 -22.77 -13.21
C VAL A 568 -16.43 -22.86 -13.80
N SER A 569 -16.29 -23.25 -15.06
CA SER A 569 -15.03 -23.21 -15.80
C SER A 569 -14.42 -21.80 -15.79
N ASN A 570 -13.09 -21.68 -15.92
CA ASN A 570 -12.40 -20.37 -15.87
C ASN A 570 -12.94 -19.32 -16.86
N VAL A 571 -13.61 -19.74 -17.94
CA VAL A 571 -14.26 -18.85 -18.92
C VAL A 571 -15.64 -18.42 -18.45
N GLU A 572 -16.33 -19.27 -17.71
CA GLU A 572 -17.63 -18.98 -17.11
C GLU A 572 -17.49 -18.26 -15.76
N MET A 573 -16.38 -18.41 -15.05
CA MET A 573 -16.09 -17.58 -13.86
C MET A 573 -16.06 -16.10 -14.19
N SER A 574 -15.53 -15.70 -15.33
CA SER A 574 -15.60 -14.27 -15.75
C SER A 574 -17.06 -13.85 -16.04
N LYS A 575 -17.93 -14.74 -16.51
CA LYS A 575 -19.34 -14.46 -16.75
C LYS A 575 -20.23 -14.62 -15.50
N ALA A 576 -19.87 -15.52 -14.59
CA ALA A 576 -20.59 -15.71 -13.33
C ALA A 576 -20.26 -14.62 -12.30
N ILE A 577 -19.07 -14.04 -12.37
CA ILE A 577 -18.68 -12.87 -11.58
C ILE A 577 -19.45 -11.61 -12.01
N ASP A 578 -20.01 -11.58 -13.24
CA ASP A 578 -20.94 -10.55 -13.70
C ASP A 578 -22.37 -10.68 -13.13
N LYS A 579 -22.70 -11.79 -12.45
CA LYS A 579 -23.87 -11.89 -11.58
C LYS A 579 -23.51 -11.34 -10.20
N GLU A 580 -23.52 -10.08 -10.14
CA GLU A 580 -23.33 -9.21 -8.99
C GLU A 580 -24.24 -9.65 -7.84
N LYS A 581 -23.64 -10.29 -6.84
CA LYS A 581 -24.36 -10.68 -5.63
C LYS A 581 -24.27 -9.55 -4.63
N SER A 582 -25.39 -8.95 -4.32
CA SER A 582 -25.55 -8.09 -3.15
C SER A 582 -25.43 -8.93 -1.88
N TYR A 583 -24.80 -8.40 -0.85
CA TYR A 583 -24.67 -9.07 0.45
C TYR A 583 -25.82 -8.62 1.35
N PRO A 584 -26.84 -9.51 1.61
CA PRO A 584 -27.92 -9.17 2.51
C PRO A 584 -27.40 -9.05 3.94
N THR A 585 -27.91 -8.07 4.67
CA THR A 585 -27.47 -7.73 6.05
C THR A 585 -28.41 -8.26 7.12
N HIS A 586 -29.47 -9.00 6.76
CA HIS A 586 -30.48 -9.50 7.71
C HIS A 586 -29.93 -10.31 8.87
N GLN A 587 -28.72 -10.84 8.76
CA GLN A 587 -28.00 -11.55 9.82
C GLN A 587 -27.35 -10.62 10.87
N TYR A 588 -27.22 -9.33 10.57
CA TYR A 588 -26.62 -8.35 11.47
C TYR A 588 -27.73 -7.62 12.23
N LYS A 589 -27.48 -7.40 13.52
CA LYS A 589 -28.46 -6.73 14.40
C LYS A 589 -28.05 -5.32 14.80
N LYS A 590 -26.79 -4.97 14.60
CA LYS A 590 -26.20 -3.70 15.04
C LYS A 590 -25.34 -3.08 13.94
N TRP A 591 -25.40 -1.77 13.85
CA TRP A 591 -24.53 -0.99 12.96
C TRP A 591 -23.04 -1.27 13.14
N MET A 592 -22.59 -1.47 14.38
CA MET A 592 -21.20 -1.81 14.68
C MET A 592 -20.73 -3.08 13.95
N ASP A 593 -21.62 -4.02 13.69
CA ASP A 593 -21.28 -5.26 12.99
C ASP A 593 -20.98 -4.98 11.51
N LEU A 594 -21.50 -3.89 10.96
CA LEU A 594 -21.34 -3.47 9.58
C LEU A 594 -20.06 -2.65 9.35
N ASN A 595 -19.46 -2.07 10.39
CA ASN A 595 -18.23 -1.27 10.28
C ASN A 595 -17.05 -2.06 9.65
N LEU A 596 -17.11 -3.39 9.75
CA LEU A 596 -16.10 -4.27 9.14
C LEU A 596 -16.08 -4.23 7.61
N PHE A 597 -17.19 -3.83 6.99
CA PHE A 597 -17.35 -3.79 5.53
C PHE A 597 -16.97 -2.44 4.92
N PHE A 598 -16.69 -1.43 5.74
CA PHE A 598 -16.32 -0.10 5.29
C PHE A 598 -14.84 0.17 5.46
N ASP A 599 -14.33 1.08 4.65
CA ASP A 599 -12.99 1.61 4.86
C ASP A 599 -12.95 2.37 6.20
N GLU A 600 -11.81 2.35 6.89
CA GLU A 600 -11.63 3.13 8.12
C GLU A 600 -12.03 4.61 7.97
N ASN A 601 -11.93 5.12 6.76
CA ASN A 601 -12.28 6.50 6.43
C ASN A 601 -13.80 6.72 6.30
N ASP A 602 -14.53 5.69 5.94
CA ASP A 602 -15.99 5.75 5.79
C ASP A 602 -16.71 5.56 7.14
N HIS A 603 -16.03 4.98 8.14
CA HIS A 603 -16.60 4.71 9.47
C HIS A 603 -17.22 5.94 10.12
N ILE A 604 -16.62 7.12 9.98
CA ILE A 604 -17.16 8.35 10.60
C ILE A 604 -18.56 8.67 10.07
N ILE A 605 -18.77 8.49 8.78
CA ILE A 605 -20.08 8.78 8.17
C ILE A 605 -21.04 7.65 8.51
N VAL A 606 -20.58 6.41 8.49
CA VAL A 606 -21.40 5.26 8.89
C VAL A 606 -21.83 5.38 10.36
N ASP A 607 -20.91 5.76 11.25
CA ASP A 607 -21.23 6.00 12.67
C ASP A 607 -22.22 7.14 12.85
N LYS A 608 -22.10 8.25 12.10
CA LYS A 608 -23.08 9.34 12.12
C LYS A 608 -24.46 8.90 11.63
N ILE A 609 -24.53 8.08 10.57
CA ILE A 609 -25.78 7.52 10.09
C ILE A 609 -26.38 6.58 11.16
N ALA A 610 -25.56 5.78 11.82
CA ALA A 610 -25.98 4.91 12.91
C ALA A 610 -26.52 5.69 14.13
N GLU A 611 -25.90 6.82 14.48
CA GLU A 611 -26.33 7.73 15.55
C GLU A 611 -27.70 8.36 15.29
N LEU A 612 -28.15 8.43 14.05
CA LEU A 612 -29.51 8.89 13.70
C LEU A 612 -30.61 7.91 14.15
N GLY A 613 -30.23 6.68 14.56
CA GLY A 613 -31.18 5.64 14.95
C GLY A 613 -31.97 5.05 13.80
N VAL A 614 -31.49 5.18 12.58
CA VAL A 614 -32.10 4.60 11.38
C VAL A 614 -31.84 3.10 11.27
N THR A 615 -32.67 2.40 10.49
CA THR A 615 -32.51 0.96 10.25
C THR A 615 -31.18 0.66 9.56
N ILE A 616 -30.58 -0.49 9.85
CA ILE A 616 -29.40 -0.96 9.11
C ILE A 616 -29.75 -1.14 7.63
N PRO A 617 -28.77 -0.93 6.72
CA PRO A 617 -29.00 -1.13 5.29
C PRO A 617 -29.42 -2.57 5.00
N GLU A 618 -30.31 -2.77 4.05
CA GLU A 618 -30.76 -4.09 3.64
C GLU A 618 -29.64 -4.85 2.89
N TYR A 619 -28.79 -4.09 2.20
CA TYR A 619 -27.66 -4.67 1.46
C TYR A 619 -26.42 -3.78 1.54
N LEU A 620 -25.26 -4.44 1.55
CA LEU A 620 -23.95 -3.82 1.43
C LEU A 620 -23.32 -4.15 0.06
N SER A 621 -22.53 -3.24 -0.47
CA SER A 621 -21.83 -3.39 -1.74
C SER A 621 -22.74 -3.93 -2.85
N THR A 622 -23.93 -3.37 -2.93
CA THR A 622 -25.01 -3.89 -3.79
C THR A 622 -24.81 -3.58 -5.24
N VAL A 623 -25.17 -4.52 -6.06
CA VAL A 623 -25.41 -4.31 -7.46
C VAL A 623 -26.87 -4.54 -7.75
N LEU A 624 -27.54 -3.48 -8.15
CA LEU A 624 -28.89 -3.54 -8.65
C LEU A 624 -28.87 -4.10 -10.08
N LYS A 625 -29.69 -5.11 -10.33
CA LYS A 625 -29.76 -5.90 -11.58
C LYS A 625 -29.55 -5.08 -12.85
N LYS A 626 -28.64 -5.56 -13.71
CA LYS A 626 -28.51 -5.23 -15.14
C LYS A 626 -28.24 -3.76 -15.52
N SER A 627 -27.55 -3.00 -14.74
CA SER A 627 -27.10 -1.68 -15.20
C SER A 627 -25.59 -1.59 -15.11
N ASP A 628 -24.98 -0.87 -16.05
CA ASP A 628 -23.56 -0.50 -16.09
C ASP A 628 -23.07 0.29 -14.85
N TRP A 629 -23.88 0.36 -13.80
CA TRP A 629 -23.73 1.18 -12.60
C TRP A 629 -23.25 0.40 -11.37
N GLY A 630 -23.10 -0.88 -11.52
CA GLY A 630 -23.14 -1.90 -10.47
C GLY A 630 -22.07 -1.90 -9.44
N ASN A 631 -21.04 -1.19 -9.37
CA ASN A 631 -19.94 -1.42 -8.42
C ASN A 631 -19.65 -0.21 -7.50
N ASN A 632 -20.54 0.76 -7.47
CA ASN A 632 -20.32 2.02 -6.74
C ASN A 632 -21.18 2.15 -5.48
N ILE A 633 -22.08 1.21 -5.21
CA ILE A 633 -22.99 1.29 -4.08
C ILE A 633 -22.32 0.67 -2.85
N LEU A 634 -22.16 1.45 -1.79
CA LEU A 634 -21.64 0.99 -0.51
C LEU A 634 -22.71 0.33 0.34
N MET A 635 -23.88 0.95 0.44
CA MET A 635 -25.02 0.45 1.20
C MET A 635 -26.32 0.89 0.57
N SER A 636 -27.37 0.10 0.74
CA SER A 636 -28.69 0.43 0.17
C SER A 636 -29.86 -0.09 1.02
N TRP A 637 -30.96 0.64 0.94
CA TRP A 637 -32.29 0.31 1.46
C TRP A 637 -33.30 0.30 0.31
N PRO A 638 -33.35 -0.78 -0.49
CA PRO A 638 -34.27 -0.86 -1.62
C PRO A 638 -35.73 -0.67 -1.25
N SER A 639 -36.16 -1.13 -0.06
CA SER A 639 -37.53 -0.93 0.43
C SER A 639 -37.91 0.56 0.59
N LYS A 640 -36.92 1.43 0.77
CA LYS A 640 -37.06 2.88 0.94
C LYS A 640 -36.53 3.68 -0.26
N ASN A 641 -36.08 3.03 -1.32
CA ASN A 641 -35.41 3.65 -2.46
C ASN A 641 -34.23 4.56 -2.08
N VAL A 642 -33.43 4.18 -1.09
CA VAL A 642 -32.24 4.92 -0.62
C VAL A 642 -30.99 4.14 -0.93
N LEU A 643 -29.95 4.81 -1.41
CA LEU A 643 -28.62 4.24 -1.58
C LEU A 643 -27.51 5.25 -1.33
N ILE A 644 -26.40 4.74 -0.83
CA ILE A 644 -25.17 5.49 -0.61
C ILE A 644 -24.06 4.85 -1.43
N CYS A 645 -23.45 5.66 -2.29
CA CYS A 645 -22.39 5.25 -3.19
C CYS A 645 -21.01 5.57 -2.63
N GLN A 646 -20.00 4.96 -3.23
CA GLN A 646 -18.59 5.36 -3.03
C GLN A 646 -18.39 6.82 -3.43
N GLN A 647 -17.41 7.49 -2.80
CA GLN A 647 -17.16 8.91 -3.02
C GLN A 647 -16.70 9.24 -4.44
N ASP A 648 -16.05 8.31 -5.13
CA ASP A 648 -15.57 8.47 -6.50
C ASP A 648 -16.63 8.11 -7.57
N THR A 649 -17.87 7.86 -7.16
CA THR A 649 -18.98 7.60 -8.08
C THR A 649 -19.22 8.80 -8.98
N ALA A 650 -19.26 8.57 -10.29
CA ALA A 650 -19.44 9.63 -11.28
C ALA A 650 -20.85 10.27 -11.23
N ASP A 651 -20.93 11.57 -11.53
CA ASP A 651 -22.19 12.34 -11.48
C ASP A 651 -23.32 11.77 -12.34
N HIS A 652 -22.99 11.23 -13.53
CA HIS A 652 -24.00 10.65 -14.40
C HIS A 652 -24.63 9.38 -13.81
N ILE A 653 -23.88 8.61 -12.99
CA ILE A 653 -24.39 7.43 -12.29
C ILE A 653 -25.37 7.86 -11.20
N LEU A 654 -24.97 8.81 -10.33
CA LEU A 654 -25.85 9.37 -9.31
C LEU A 654 -27.11 9.98 -9.90
N SER A 655 -26.95 10.79 -10.96
CA SER A 655 -28.08 11.38 -11.70
C SER A 655 -28.99 10.31 -12.30
N GLY A 656 -28.43 9.20 -12.73
CA GLY A 656 -29.17 8.05 -13.24
C GLY A 656 -30.03 7.40 -12.16
N PHE A 657 -29.51 7.24 -10.94
CA PHE A 657 -30.31 6.75 -9.80
C PHE A 657 -31.43 7.73 -9.43
N LYS A 658 -31.10 9.02 -9.31
CA LYS A 658 -32.08 10.07 -8.99
C LYS A 658 -33.21 10.13 -10.01
N LYS A 659 -32.94 10.02 -11.32
CA LYS A 659 -33.93 9.93 -12.38
C LYS A 659 -34.86 8.71 -12.27
N LYS A 660 -34.42 7.66 -11.60
CA LYS A 660 -35.23 6.45 -11.36
C LYS A 660 -35.95 6.47 -10.01
N GLY A 661 -35.98 7.62 -9.33
CA GLY A 661 -36.70 7.82 -8.08
C GLY A 661 -35.94 7.35 -6.84
N TRP A 662 -34.63 7.17 -6.93
CA TRP A 662 -33.79 6.85 -5.77
C TRP A 662 -33.27 8.12 -5.11
N ILE A 663 -33.25 8.13 -3.79
CA ILE A 663 -32.43 9.05 -2.99
C ILE A 663 -31.03 8.51 -2.98
N ALA A 664 -30.12 9.20 -3.66
CA ALA A 664 -28.77 8.72 -3.92
C ALA A 664 -27.73 9.76 -3.50
N TYR A 665 -26.79 9.35 -2.66
CA TYR A 665 -25.68 10.18 -2.18
C TYR A 665 -24.33 9.49 -2.41
N ARG A 666 -23.27 10.30 -2.51
CA ARG A 666 -21.92 9.82 -2.20
C ARG A 666 -21.73 9.81 -0.69
N ILE A 667 -20.88 8.93 -0.19
CA ILE A 667 -20.71 8.71 1.26
C ILE A 667 -20.40 10.00 2.05
N TYR A 668 -19.66 10.94 1.49
CA TYR A 668 -19.33 12.20 2.18
C TYR A 668 -20.25 13.37 1.81
N GLU A 669 -21.25 13.12 0.99
CA GLU A 669 -22.25 14.11 0.57
C GLU A 669 -23.66 13.76 1.09
N VAL A 670 -23.73 12.85 2.06
CA VAL A 670 -25.00 12.40 2.64
C VAL A 670 -25.68 13.54 3.38
N ASP A 671 -26.93 13.81 3.02
CA ASP A 671 -27.80 14.68 3.79
C ASP A 671 -28.38 13.90 4.97
N MET A 672 -27.90 14.21 6.17
CA MET A 672 -28.25 13.49 7.40
C MET A 672 -29.71 13.74 7.82
N GLU A 673 -30.28 14.91 7.50
CA GLU A 673 -31.69 15.24 7.81
C GLU A 673 -32.61 14.43 6.91
N GLU A 674 -32.39 14.46 5.57
CA GLU A 674 -33.17 13.70 4.62
C GLU A 674 -33.11 12.19 4.85
N ILE A 675 -31.90 11.66 5.12
CA ILE A 675 -31.71 10.23 5.45
C ILE A 675 -32.45 9.85 6.73
N SER A 676 -32.40 10.69 7.77
CA SER A 676 -33.12 10.45 9.03
C SER A 676 -34.62 10.41 8.86
N GLU A 677 -35.17 11.27 8.02
CA GLU A 677 -36.62 11.31 7.74
C GLU A 677 -37.12 10.09 6.96
N VAL A 678 -36.33 9.64 5.99
CA VAL A 678 -36.76 8.56 5.08
C VAL A 678 -36.52 7.17 5.67
N LEU A 679 -35.43 6.98 6.46
CA LEU A 679 -35.04 5.66 6.98
C LEU A 679 -35.60 5.35 8.38
N LYS A 680 -36.10 6.31 9.11
CA LYS A 680 -36.92 6.08 10.30
C LYS A 680 -38.34 5.61 9.88
#